data_3ae8bbe67e18124489a5ceb6adcde9be
#
_entry.id   3ae8bbe67e18124489a5ceb6adcde9be
#
_cell.length_a   1.000
_cell.length_b   1.000
_cell.length_c   1.000
_cell.angle_alpha   90.00
_cell.angle_beta   90.00
_cell.angle_gamma   90.00
#
_symmetry.space_group_name_H-M   'P 1'
#
loop_
_entity.id
_entity.type
_entity.pdbx_description
1 polymer ?
#
loop_
_entity_poly.entity_id
_entity_poly.type
_entity_poly.pdbx_seq_one_letter_code
_entity_poly.pdbx_strand_id
1 'polypeptide(L)'
;MKKIAMALALLLAAASCDFLDVVPEGSPTQDDIYKTQAQAEKMLFMVYGKCPDLFHAQAMPDLSGGDDLISSYYGSVRYFSWKSLVYATSQESPTNTYFNMWGTTSGLPTGNYSYNIYEGIRYAYNFLNNIGSVPDISEANLRYWSGEAHFLIAHLHQILLEYYGPIVLAREEIDLNAPASSVNVPRSTYDECVNFIEEEFRKAADMLPDYWGPIAYGRAIKATALAYRARLLLYAASPLVNGNSEFYADFVNKDGTHLINQTYDAEKWKRAMDAAKEAIDCVEASKETGAYTMDDRQLGLSVSKSTSTTDPFELGRANYTYIFTGDGNATQFLNQNEYLMSLNKSGSITYTQKQFGCHLANNYTKVSGAYRGYSCPTVEAVQMYYTKNGLPWEDDPETKDIDPLAYNKAAGTVEMHLHKEPRFYASVGYDRGTYRFNGGKMTIKAHKGEPQGFTGSYDNEYQSYNGYFCQKWVNEQSKMTLNSSGNYSVSTYMSYAFPYMRIAELYLSYAEADFEYDGTLSDYGYECLNKIRSRCGLPTFQESWSRAGGIPSGQKLRDIIRRERSIEFLMEGRRFHDIRRWKIAEECLRPIPKAWNIEGDTPEKFYKLVDMKENDTRIFTTPKHYWLAIPNSQLNINGQLVQNPGY
;
A
#
# COMPACT_ATOMS: atom_id res chain seq x y z
N MET A 1 -3.96 11.12 -77.97
CA MET A 1 -3.39 11.78 -76.76
C MET A 1 -4.21 11.56 -75.50
N LYS A 2 -5.55 11.70 -75.43
CA LYS A 2 -6.36 11.48 -74.22
C LYS A 2 -6.33 10.03 -73.68
N LYS A 3 -6.25 9.02 -74.54
CA LYS A 3 -6.20 7.59 -74.11
C LYS A 3 -4.84 7.18 -73.52
N ILE A 4 -3.75 7.83 -73.96
CA ILE A 4 -2.38 7.61 -73.45
C ILE A 4 -2.22 8.28 -72.09
N ALA A 5 -2.79 9.45 -71.89
CA ALA A 5 -2.77 10.15 -70.62
C ALA A 5 -3.57 9.44 -69.54
N MET A 6 -4.67 8.77 -69.91
CA MET A 6 -5.48 7.95 -69.00
C MET A 6 -4.83 6.63 -68.61
N ALA A 7 -4.06 6.02 -69.54
CA ALA A 7 -3.28 4.83 -69.21
C ALA A 7 -2.05 5.13 -68.33
N LEU A 8 -1.42 6.29 -68.49
CA LEU A 8 -0.34 6.76 -67.63
C LEU A 8 -0.83 7.11 -66.20
N ALA A 9 -2.04 7.71 -66.09
CA ALA A 9 -2.67 8.01 -64.80
C ALA A 9 -3.06 6.74 -64.04
N LEU A 10 -3.51 5.69 -64.73
CA LEU A 10 -3.80 4.38 -64.15
C LEU A 10 -2.53 3.61 -63.71
N LEU A 11 -1.43 3.75 -64.41
CA LEU A 11 -0.14 3.17 -64.02
C LEU A 11 0.50 3.89 -62.83
N LEU A 12 0.29 5.19 -62.68
CA LEU A 12 0.74 5.97 -61.51
C LEU A 12 -0.12 5.69 -60.27
N ALA A 13 -1.40 5.35 -60.45
CA ALA A 13 -2.27 4.97 -59.35
C ALA A 13 -2.00 3.55 -58.81
N ALA A 14 -1.46 2.65 -59.65
CA ALA A 14 -1.08 1.29 -59.25
C ALA A 14 0.29 1.23 -58.53
N ALA A 15 1.14 2.25 -58.69
CA ALA A 15 2.43 2.34 -58.00
C ALA A 15 2.34 3.03 -56.62
N SER A 16 1.13 3.49 -56.21
CA SER A 16 0.92 4.24 -54.98
C SER A 16 0.56 3.37 -53.77
N CYS A 17 0.40 2.04 -53.95
CA CYS A 17 0.02 1.17 -52.82
C CYS A 17 1.18 0.70 -51.94
N ASP A 18 2.44 0.89 -52.39
CA ASP A 18 3.61 0.41 -51.63
C ASP A 18 4.22 1.47 -50.71
N PHE A 19 3.67 2.70 -50.71
CA PHE A 19 4.21 3.82 -49.90
C PHE A 19 3.57 3.92 -48.51
N LEU A 20 2.53 3.15 -48.21
CA LEU A 20 1.84 3.19 -46.91
C LEU A 20 2.31 2.11 -45.93
N ASP A 21 3.21 1.24 -46.33
CA ASP A 21 3.82 0.18 -45.51
C ASP A 21 5.26 0.51 -45.06
N VAL A 22 5.67 1.78 -45.13
CA VAL A 22 6.93 2.20 -44.51
C VAL A 22 6.70 2.30 -43.01
N VAL A 23 6.96 1.21 -42.32
CA VAL A 23 7.23 1.26 -40.88
C VAL A 23 8.36 2.29 -40.69
N PRO A 24 8.18 3.37 -39.89
CA PRO A 24 9.25 4.33 -39.69
C PRO A 24 10.53 3.61 -39.30
N GLU A 25 11.62 3.86 -40.04
CA GLU A 25 12.94 3.33 -39.67
C GLU A 25 13.25 3.74 -38.23
N GLY A 26 13.25 2.79 -37.29
CA GLY A 26 13.51 3.02 -35.89
C GLY A 26 12.38 2.59 -34.91
N SER A 27 11.21 2.18 -35.39
CA SER A 27 10.23 1.52 -34.50
C SER A 27 10.59 0.03 -34.38
N PRO A 28 10.96 -0.46 -33.16
CA PRO A 28 11.32 -1.87 -33.00
C PRO A 28 10.10 -2.75 -33.31
N THR A 29 10.30 -3.74 -34.14
CA THR A 29 9.32 -4.80 -34.41
C THR A 29 9.31 -5.81 -33.26
N GLN A 30 8.32 -6.70 -33.23
CA GLN A 30 8.28 -7.78 -32.24
C GLN A 30 9.53 -8.68 -32.33
N ASP A 31 10.01 -8.95 -33.53
CA ASP A 31 11.25 -9.70 -33.74
C ASP A 31 12.49 -8.98 -33.20
N ASP A 32 12.50 -7.66 -33.21
CA ASP A 32 13.60 -6.87 -32.64
C ASP A 32 13.66 -6.96 -31.11
N ILE A 33 12.52 -7.13 -30.45
CA ILE A 33 12.40 -7.19 -28.96
C ILE A 33 13.02 -8.49 -28.44
N TYR A 34 12.95 -9.61 -29.20
CA TYR A 34 13.40 -10.93 -28.76
C TYR A 34 14.69 -11.39 -29.44
N LYS A 35 15.43 -10.47 -30.07
CA LYS A 35 16.73 -10.78 -30.72
C LYS A 35 17.84 -11.14 -29.74
N THR A 36 17.84 -10.58 -28.56
CA THR A 36 18.85 -10.81 -27.53
C THR A 36 18.24 -10.85 -26.15
N GLN A 37 18.91 -11.54 -25.21
CA GLN A 37 18.54 -11.59 -23.82
C GLN A 37 18.39 -10.17 -23.21
N ALA A 38 19.29 -9.24 -23.54
CA ALA A 38 19.24 -7.86 -23.02
C ALA A 38 18.01 -7.07 -23.51
N GLN A 39 17.50 -7.37 -24.71
CA GLN A 39 16.28 -6.75 -25.21
C GLN A 39 15.03 -7.38 -24.56
N ALA A 40 15.01 -8.70 -24.43
CA ALA A 40 13.94 -9.41 -23.75
C ALA A 40 13.81 -8.97 -22.27
N GLU A 41 14.93 -8.72 -21.56
CA GLU A 41 14.90 -8.21 -20.20
C GLU A 41 14.23 -6.84 -20.10
N LYS A 42 14.46 -5.94 -21.07
CA LYS A 42 13.77 -4.65 -21.13
C LYS A 42 12.26 -4.81 -21.29
N MET A 43 11.80 -5.81 -22.05
CA MET A 43 10.38 -6.10 -22.18
C MET A 43 9.79 -6.55 -20.84
N LEU A 44 10.49 -7.40 -20.10
CA LEU A 44 10.07 -7.81 -18.75
C LEU A 44 9.96 -6.58 -17.80
N PHE A 45 10.92 -5.66 -17.86
CA PHE A 45 10.85 -4.42 -17.09
C PHE A 45 9.71 -3.49 -17.52
N MET A 46 9.29 -3.52 -18.77
CA MET A 46 8.07 -2.82 -19.21
C MET A 46 6.83 -3.37 -18.50
N VAL A 47 6.75 -4.70 -18.28
CA VAL A 47 5.64 -5.30 -17.52
C VAL A 47 5.67 -4.84 -16.05
N TYR A 48 6.84 -4.85 -15.40
CA TYR A 48 6.98 -4.26 -14.05
C TYR A 48 6.55 -2.79 -14.02
N GLY A 49 6.83 -2.03 -15.08
CA GLY A 49 6.43 -0.63 -15.21
C GLY A 49 4.91 -0.40 -15.27
N LYS A 50 4.12 -1.46 -15.54
CA LYS A 50 2.65 -1.40 -15.49
C LYS A 50 2.07 -1.61 -14.09
N CYS A 51 2.88 -2.05 -13.13
CA CYS A 51 2.46 -2.11 -11.73
C CYS A 51 2.22 -0.68 -11.20
N PRO A 52 1.05 -0.42 -10.58
CA PRO A 52 0.74 0.90 -10.05
C PRO A 52 1.67 1.26 -8.88
N ASP A 53 1.96 2.55 -8.77
CA ASP A 53 2.69 3.11 -7.62
C ASP A 53 1.71 3.33 -6.46
N LEU A 54 1.51 2.30 -5.65
CA LEU A 54 0.58 2.30 -4.51
C LEU A 54 0.98 3.31 -3.41
N PHE A 55 2.22 3.80 -3.42
CA PHE A 55 2.71 4.80 -2.47
C PHE A 55 2.48 6.24 -2.94
N HIS A 56 2.01 6.43 -4.13
CA HIS A 56 1.76 7.78 -4.64
C HIS A 56 0.42 8.32 -4.12
N ALA A 57 0.45 9.08 -3.02
CA ALA A 57 -0.74 9.57 -2.32
C ALA A 57 -1.72 10.37 -3.20
N GLN A 58 -1.25 10.98 -4.29
CA GLN A 58 -2.13 11.64 -5.28
C GLN A 58 -2.79 10.67 -6.25
N ALA A 59 -2.18 9.50 -6.48
CA ALA A 59 -2.63 8.56 -7.49
C ALA A 59 -3.48 7.44 -6.94
N MET A 60 -3.29 7.07 -5.66
CA MET A 60 -3.87 5.88 -5.04
C MET A 60 -4.63 6.22 -3.76
N PRO A 61 -5.75 5.53 -3.49
CA PRO A 61 -6.54 5.76 -2.28
C PRO A 61 -5.95 5.15 -1.03
N ASP A 62 -5.00 4.23 -1.15
CA ASP A 62 -4.54 3.35 -0.08
C ASP A 62 -4.05 4.10 1.15
N LEU A 63 -3.20 5.12 0.95
CA LEU A 63 -2.58 5.84 2.06
C LEU A 63 -3.56 6.68 2.88
N SER A 64 -4.53 7.32 2.24
CA SER A 64 -5.44 8.26 2.93
C SER A 64 -6.92 7.88 2.80
N GLY A 65 -7.23 6.76 2.20
CA GLY A 65 -8.60 6.23 2.07
C GLY A 65 -9.01 5.28 3.19
N GLY A 66 -8.11 5.02 4.14
CA GLY A 66 -8.38 4.35 5.41
C GLY A 66 -8.83 5.34 6.50
N ASP A 67 -8.93 4.85 7.74
CA ASP A 67 -9.21 5.64 8.93
C ASP A 67 -7.96 5.99 9.75
N ASP A 68 -6.79 5.56 9.29
CA ASP A 68 -5.51 5.69 10.00
C ASP A 68 -4.72 6.96 9.64
N LEU A 69 -4.97 7.50 8.46
CA LEU A 69 -4.31 8.72 7.97
C LEU A 69 -5.35 9.69 7.43
N ILE A 70 -5.15 10.97 7.72
CA ILE A 70 -5.98 12.03 7.19
C ILE A 70 -5.15 13.08 6.47
N SER A 71 -5.65 13.54 5.34
CA SER A 71 -5.10 14.68 4.61
C SER A 71 -6.14 15.78 4.52
N SER A 72 -5.71 17.03 4.55
CA SER A 72 -6.62 18.17 4.49
C SER A 72 -7.39 18.26 3.18
N TYR A 73 -8.63 18.71 3.27
CA TYR A 73 -9.52 18.98 2.14
C TYR A 73 -9.41 20.43 1.62
N TYR A 74 -8.80 21.35 2.36
CA TYR A 74 -8.81 22.79 2.04
C TYR A 74 -7.81 23.23 0.95
N GLY A 75 -8.22 24.21 0.18
CA GLY A 75 -7.40 25.03 -0.69
C GLY A 75 -6.48 24.26 -1.64
N SER A 76 -5.22 24.68 -1.68
CA SER A 76 -4.20 24.06 -2.51
C SER A 76 -3.83 22.62 -2.06
N VAL A 77 -4.04 22.27 -0.81
CA VAL A 77 -3.80 20.92 -0.26
C VAL A 77 -4.69 19.87 -0.91
N ARG A 78 -5.92 20.24 -1.26
CA ARG A 78 -6.85 19.41 -2.02
C ARG A 78 -6.23 18.80 -3.28
N TYR A 79 -5.36 19.51 -3.97
CA TYR A 79 -4.68 19.00 -5.17
C TYR A 79 -3.65 17.91 -4.86
N PHE A 80 -3.07 17.92 -3.67
CA PHE A 80 -2.01 16.98 -3.28
C PHE A 80 -2.52 15.65 -2.73
N SER A 81 -3.76 15.63 -2.23
CA SER A 81 -4.40 14.42 -1.71
C SER A 81 -5.66 14.05 -2.49
N TRP A 82 -5.78 14.55 -3.69
CA TRP A 82 -7.02 14.59 -4.45
C TRP A 82 -7.72 13.25 -4.58
N LYS A 83 -6.98 12.20 -4.94
CA LYS A 83 -7.60 10.90 -5.21
C LYS A 83 -8.25 10.30 -3.95
N SER A 84 -7.53 10.29 -2.85
CA SER A 84 -8.06 9.81 -1.57
C SER A 84 -9.28 10.62 -1.13
N LEU A 85 -9.25 11.93 -1.31
CA LEU A 85 -10.37 12.81 -0.96
C LEU A 85 -11.58 12.62 -1.89
N VAL A 86 -11.36 12.46 -3.18
CA VAL A 86 -12.41 12.14 -4.15
C VAL A 86 -13.12 10.85 -3.75
N TYR A 87 -12.35 9.85 -3.38
CA TYR A 87 -12.89 8.58 -2.90
C TYR A 87 -13.63 8.77 -1.56
N ALA A 88 -13.03 9.45 -0.60
CA ALA A 88 -13.62 9.71 0.71
C ALA A 88 -14.93 10.52 0.65
N THR A 89 -15.11 11.33 -0.39
CA THR A 89 -16.31 12.18 -0.60
C THR A 89 -17.31 11.59 -1.61
N SER A 90 -17.15 10.32 -1.99
CA SER A 90 -18.05 9.62 -2.94
C SER A 90 -18.17 10.29 -4.32
N GLN A 91 -17.10 10.95 -4.79
CA GLN A 91 -17.09 11.55 -6.13
C GLN A 91 -16.68 10.56 -7.23
N GLU A 92 -16.17 9.38 -6.85
CA GLU A 92 -15.92 8.27 -7.76
C GLU A 92 -17.24 7.73 -8.29
N SER A 93 -17.37 7.61 -9.62
CA SER A 93 -18.55 7.09 -10.27
C SER A 93 -18.22 6.41 -11.60
N PRO A 94 -19.11 5.59 -12.18
CA PRO A 94 -18.88 4.96 -13.49
C PRO A 94 -18.65 5.94 -14.63
N THR A 95 -19.18 7.16 -14.53
CA THR A 95 -19.03 8.23 -15.54
C THR A 95 -17.83 9.12 -15.26
N ASN A 96 -17.32 9.12 -14.04
CA ASN A 96 -16.21 9.96 -13.61
C ASN A 96 -15.26 9.15 -12.70
N THR A 97 -14.50 8.27 -13.33
CA THR A 97 -13.53 7.42 -12.64
C THR A 97 -12.21 8.16 -12.45
N TYR A 98 -11.85 8.45 -11.21
CA TYR A 98 -10.57 9.05 -10.86
C TYR A 98 -9.46 8.00 -10.70
N PHE A 99 -9.86 6.77 -10.36
CA PHE A 99 -8.99 5.61 -10.33
C PHE A 99 -9.42 4.66 -11.44
N ASN A 100 -8.69 4.60 -12.53
CA ASN A 100 -8.96 3.64 -13.57
C ASN A 100 -7.78 2.72 -13.76
N MET A 101 -7.95 1.48 -13.28
CA MET A 101 -7.00 0.39 -13.48
C MET A 101 -7.49 -0.62 -14.51
N TRP A 102 -8.79 -0.56 -14.84
CA TRP A 102 -9.42 -1.49 -15.78
C TRP A 102 -9.05 -1.20 -17.24
N GLY A 103 -8.88 0.06 -17.59
CA GLY A 103 -8.55 0.46 -18.96
C GLY A 103 -8.03 1.89 -19.06
N THR A 104 -7.65 2.31 -20.27
CA THR A 104 -7.27 3.70 -20.53
C THR A 104 -8.49 4.59 -20.61
N THR A 105 -8.46 5.72 -19.93
CA THR A 105 -9.41 6.80 -20.14
C THR A 105 -8.73 7.92 -20.92
N SER A 106 -9.16 8.15 -22.16
CA SER A 106 -8.80 9.35 -22.90
C SER A 106 -9.61 10.54 -22.38
N GLY A 107 -8.96 11.66 -22.12
CA GLY A 107 -9.67 12.93 -21.82
C GLY A 107 -9.89 13.22 -20.33
N LEU A 108 -9.20 12.53 -19.42
CA LEU A 108 -9.25 12.88 -18.00
C LEU A 108 -8.55 14.22 -17.73
N PRO A 109 -9.01 15.01 -16.74
CA PRO A 109 -8.31 16.21 -16.30
C PRO A 109 -6.85 15.91 -15.96
N THR A 110 -5.97 16.86 -16.19
CA THR A 110 -4.54 16.77 -15.86
C THR A 110 -4.36 16.30 -14.41
N GLY A 111 -3.65 15.18 -14.22
CA GLY A 111 -3.40 14.58 -12.91
C GLY A 111 -4.15 13.29 -12.62
N ASN A 112 -5.01 12.82 -13.51
CA ASN A 112 -5.62 11.50 -13.36
C ASN A 112 -4.63 10.43 -13.85
N TYR A 113 -4.37 9.44 -12.99
CA TYR A 113 -3.49 8.32 -13.30
C TYR A 113 -4.35 7.15 -13.79
N SER A 114 -4.04 6.66 -14.98
CA SER A 114 -4.62 5.46 -15.55
C SER A 114 -3.53 4.41 -15.66
N TYR A 115 -3.75 3.28 -15.01
CA TYR A 115 -2.84 2.14 -15.05
C TYR A 115 -3.49 1.02 -15.86
N ASN A 116 -3.52 1.06 -17.15
CA ASN A 116 -4.11 -0.03 -17.93
C ASN A 116 -3.48 -1.40 -17.57
N ILE A 117 -4.04 -2.03 -16.53
CA ILE A 117 -3.49 -3.28 -15.97
C ILE A 117 -3.64 -4.44 -16.95
N TYR A 118 -4.75 -4.51 -17.69
CA TYR A 118 -4.94 -5.54 -18.73
C TYR A 118 -3.90 -5.44 -19.86
N GLU A 119 -3.42 -4.26 -20.18
CA GLU A 119 -2.30 -4.09 -21.09
C GLU A 119 -1.01 -4.69 -20.51
N GLY A 120 -0.77 -4.51 -19.23
CA GLY A 120 0.35 -5.14 -18.52
C GLY A 120 0.27 -6.68 -18.55
N ILE A 121 -0.93 -7.22 -18.31
CA ILE A 121 -1.18 -8.67 -18.39
C ILE A 121 -0.91 -9.19 -19.79
N ARG A 122 -1.38 -8.49 -20.83
CA ARG A 122 -1.10 -8.85 -22.22
C ARG A 122 0.41 -8.84 -22.54
N TYR A 123 1.14 -7.84 -22.05
CA TYR A 123 2.60 -7.81 -22.23
C TYR A 123 3.30 -8.96 -21.52
N ALA A 124 2.82 -9.38 -20.36
CA ALA A 124 3.37 -10.53 -19.65
C ALA A 124 3.15 -11.85 -20.41
N TYR A 125 1.97 -12.05 -21.00
CA TYR A 125 1.72 -13.21 -21.88
C TYR A 125 2.53 -13.15 -23.16
N ASN A 126 2.63 -11.98 -23.81
CA ASN A 126 3.49 -11.80 -24.97
C ASN A 126 4.95 -12.18 -24.64
N PHE A 127 5.43 -11.76 -23.46
CA PHE A 127 6.75 -12.15 -23.00
C PHE A 127 6.89 -13.68 -22.86
N LEU A 128 5.94 -14.35 -22.20
CA LEU A 128 5.96 -15.80 -22.02
C LEU A 128 5.95 -16.55 -23.34
N ASN A 129 5.16 -16.08 -24.32
CA ASN A 129 5.04 -16.71 -25.64
C ASN A 129 6.33 -16.62 -26.47
N ASN A 130 7.17 -15.61 -26.22
CA ASN A 130 8.32 -15.32 -27.07
C ASN A 130 9.69 -15.55 -26.40
N ILE A 131 9.78 -15.57 -25.05
CA ILE A 131 11.06 -15.65 -24.35
C ILE A 131 11.89 -16.90 -24.72
N GLY A 132 11.23 -18.00 -25.00
CA GLY A 132 11.90 -19.26 -25.43
C GLY A 132 12.56 -19.19 -26.80
N SER A 133 12.25 -18.20 -27.65
CA SER A 133 12.84 -17.99 -28.97
C SER A 133 14.12 -17.15 -28.96
N VAL A 134 14.48 -16.56 -27.83
CA VAL A 134 15.66 -15.68 -27.68
C VAL A 134 16.94 -16.49 -27.80
N PRO A 135 17.80 -16.23 -28.84
CA PRO A 135 18.90 -17.15 -29.19
C PRO A 135 19.99 -17.28 -28.12
N ASP A 136 20.23 -16.24 -27.34
CA ASP A 136 21.32 -16.16 -26.35
C ASP A 136 20.81 -16.31 -24.91
N ILE A 137 19.55 -16.74 -24.69
CA ILE A 137 19.02 -16.90 -23.33
C ILE A 137 19.61 -18.13 -22.64
N SER A 138 20.07 -17.97 -21.42
CA SER A 138 20.45 -19.09 -20.56
C SER A 138 19.23 -19.84 -20.04
N GLU A 139 19.35 -21.16 -19.77
CA GLU A 139 18.28 -21.96 -19.16
C GLU A 139 17.81 -21.35 -17.81
N ALA A 140 18.74 -20.85 -17.01
CA ALA A 140 18.43 -20.20 -15.75
C ALA A 140 17.59 -18.94 -15.94
N ASN A 141 17.97 -18.06 -16.88
CA ASN A 141 17.22 -16.84 -17.15
C ASN A 141 15.87 -17.13 -17.82
N LEU A 142 15.82 -18.12 -18.71
CA LEU A 142 14.53 -18.56 -19.27
C LEU A 142 13.56 -18.98 -18.17
N ARG A 143 14.03 -19.83 -17.24
CA ARG A 143 13.21 -20.28 -16.10
C ARG A 143 12.82 -19.12 -15.18
N TYR A 144 13.78 -18.32 -14.73
CA TYR A 144 13.55 -17.27 -13.76
C TYR A 144 12.68 -16.14 -14.31
N TRP A 145 12.92 -15.69 -15.53
CA TRP A 145 12.15 -14.62 -16.16
C TRP A 145 10.73 -15.06 -16.53
N SER A 146 10.56 -16.34 -16.88
CA SER A 146 9.20 -16.92 -16.99
C SER A 146 8.49 -16.91 -15.64
N GLY A 147 9.20 -17.23 -14.55
CA GLY A 147 8.67 -17.12 -13.19
C GLY A 147 8.26 -15.70 -12.81
N GLU A 148 9.04 -14.68 -13.19
CA GLU A 148 8.66 -13.28 -12.98
C GLU A 148 7.43 -12.88 -13.80
N ALA A 149 7.32 -13.36 -15.05
CA ALA A 149 6.14 -13.08 -15.88
C ALA A 149 4.87 -13.71 -15.27
N HIS A 150 4.94 -14.95 -14.78
CA HIS A 150 3.84 -15.58 -14.05
C HIS A 150 3.48 -14.80 -12.76
N PHE A 151 4.48 -14.35 -12.01
CA PHE A 151 4.27 -13.48 -10.84
C PHE A 151 3.54 -12.20 -11.25
N LEU A 152 3.95 -11.54 -12.32
CA LEU A 152 3.33 -10.30 -12.78
C LEU A 152 1.91 -10.50 -13.29
N ILE A 153 1.61 -11.60 -13.97
CA ILE A 153 0.25 -11.99 -14.36
C ILE A 153 -0.63 -12.12 -13.11
N ALA A 154 -0.16 -12.88 -12.11
CA ALA A 154 -0.87 -13.06 -10.86
C ALA A 154 -1.06 -11.74 -10.11
N HIS A 155 0.01 -10.96 -9.95
CA HIS A 155 -0.01 -9.71 -9.21
C HIS A 155 -0.93 -8.65 -9.83
N LEU A 156 -0.90 -8.48 -11.15
CA LEU A 156 -1.76 -7.55 -11.86
C LEU A 156 -3.24 -7.94 -11.76
N HIS A 157 -3.58 -9.23 -11.87
CA HIS A 157 -4.93 -9.72 -11.63
C HIS A 157 -5.35 -9.54 -10.16
N GLN A 158 -4.46 -9.78 -9.20
CA GLN A 158 -4.75 -9.56 -7.78
C GLN A 158 -5.07 -8.10 -7.49
N ILE A 159 -4.33 -7.15 -8.06
CA ILE A 159 -4.64 -5.72 -7.93
C ILE A 159 -6.05 -5.42 -8.44
N LEU A 160 -6.41 -5.91 -9.63
CA LEU A 160 -7.77 -5.74 -10.14
C LEU A 160 -8.82 -6.34 -9.20
N LEU A 161 -8.57 -7.55 -8.67
CA LEU A 161 -9.47 -8.24 -7.76
C LEU A 161 -9.66 -7.48 -6.43
N GLU A 162 -8.58 -6.91 -5.88
CA GLU A 162 -8.62 -6.13 -4.64
C GLU A 162 -9.43 -4.84 -4.77
N TYR A 163 -9.40 -4.17 -5.93
CA TYR A 163 -10.09 -2.90 -6.14
C TYR A 163 -11.49 -3.03 -6.75
N TYR A 164 -11.75 -4.04 -7.58
CA TYR A 164 -13.01 -4.17 -8.32
C TYR A 164 -13.84 -5.40 -7.93
N GLY A 165 -13.36 -6.25 -7.01
CA GLY A 165 -13.99 -7.54 -6.74
C GLY A 165 -13.83 -8.51 -7.92
N PRO A 166 -14.83 -9.37 -8.25
CA PRO A 166 -14.77 -10.26 -9.40
C PRO A 166 -14.36 -9.53 -10.68
N ILE A 167 -13.50 -10.15 -11.50
CA ILE A 167 -12.91 -9.53 -12.70
C ILE A 167 -13.07 -10.42 -13.93
N VAL A 168 -12.75 -9.90 -15.09
CA VAL A 168 -12.49 -10.71 -16.29
C VAL A 168 -11.08 -11.29 -16.18
N LEU A 169 -10.94 -12.60 -16.27
CA LEU A 169 -9.65 -13.27 -16.28
C LEU A 169 -9.09 -13.34 -17.71
N ALA A 170 -7.95 -12.70 -17.93
CA ALA A 170 -7.16 -12.92 -19.14
C ALA A 170 -6.23 -14.13 -18.89
N ARG A 171 -6.51 -15.26 -19.54
CA ARG A 171 -5.79 -16.53 -19.33
C ARG A 171 -4.72 -16.79 -20.38
N GLU A 172 -4.65 -15.93 -21.39
CA GLU A 172 -3.72 -15.99 -22.52
C GLU A 172 -3.53 -14.61 -23.13
N GLU A 173 -2.60 -14.48 -24.07
CA GLU A 173 -2.45 -13.25 -24.84
C GLU A 173 -3.68 -13.02 -25.72
N ILE A 174 -4.31 -11.86 -25.57
CA ILE A 174 -5.46 -11.49 -26.40
C ILE A 174 -4.94 -10.99 -27.75
N ASP A 175 -5.37 -11.64 -28.84
CA ASP A 175 -5.11 -11.17 -30.20
C ASP A 175 -5.81 -9.83 -30.44
N LEU A 176 -5.06 -8.80 -30.81
CA LEU A 176 -5.59 -7.45 -31.08
C LEU A 176 -6.53 -7.43 -32.30
N ASN A 177 -6.42 -8.42 -33.19
CA ASN A 177 -7.28 -8.58 -34.37
C ASN A 177 -8.46 -9.52 -34.12
N ALA A 178 -8.59 -10.04 -32.89
CA ALA A 178 -9.70 -10.93 -32.55
C ALA A 178 -11.04 -10.22 -32.69
N PRO A 179 -12.10 -10.93 -33.14
CA PRO A 179 -13.43 -10.34 -33.23
C PRO A 179 -13.91 -9.89 -31.84
N ALA A 180 -14.62 -8.78 -31.76
CA ALA A 180 -15.13 -8.22 -30.49
C ALA A 180 -15.91 -9.26 -29.65
N SER A 181 -16.53 -10.25 -30.28
CA SER A 181 -17.24 -11.33 -29.57
C SER A 181 -16.33 -12.23 -28.73
N SER A 182 -15.05 -12.39 -29.08
CA SER A 182 -14.11 -13.22 -28.32
C SER A 182 -13.59 -12.55 -27.05
N VAL A 183 -13.69 -11.23 -26.95
CA VAL A 183 -13.30 -10.42 -25.77
C VAL A 183 -14.52 -9.91 -25.00
N ASN A 184 -15.72 -10.14 -25.51
CA ASN A 184 -16.99 -9.77 -24.87
C ASN A 184 -17.44 -10.90 -23.92
N VAL A 185 -16.75 -11.05 -22.81
CA VAL A 185 -16.92 -12.13 -21.84
C VAL A 185 -17.39 -11.61 -20.49
N PRO A 186 -18.18 -12.39 -19.71
CA PRO A 186 -18.62 -12.00 -18.38
C PRO A 186 -17.45 -11.95 -17.39
N ARG A 187 -17.69 -11.39 -16.23
CA ARG A 187 -16.78 -11.45 -15.09
C ARG A 187 -16.71 -12.90 -14.59
N SER A 188 -15.53 -13.38 -14.23
CA SER A 188 -15.35 -14.64 -13.49
C SER A 188 -15.82 -14.45 -12.05
N THR A 189 -16.27 -15.52 -11.40
CA THR A 189 -16.60 -15.48 -9.99
C THR A 189 -15.35 -15.14 -9.15
N TYR A 190 -15.54 -14.62 -7.94
CA TYR A 190 -14.44 -14.30 -7.07
C TYR A 190 -13.54 -15.52 -6.78
N ASP A 191 -14.15 -16.68 -6.54
CA ASP A 191 -13.41 -17.91 -6.25
C ASP A 191 -12.65 -18.42 -7.50
N GLU A 192 -13.21 -18.28 -8.70
CA GLU A 192 -12.46 -18.56 -9.95
C GLU A 192 -11.27 -17.62 -10.13
N CYS A 193 -11.44 -16.33 -9.81
CA CYS A 193 -10.35 -15.37 -9.84
C CYS A 193 -9.24 -15.75 -8.84
N VAL A 194 -9.61 -16.08 -7.61
CA VAL A 194 -8.65 -16.50 -6.56
C VAL A 194 -7.89 -17.75 -7.00
N ASN A 195 -8.58 -18.78 -7.49
CA ASN A 195 -7.94 -20.03 -7.89
C ASN A 195 -6.96 -19.82 -9.05
N PHE A 196 -7.33 -19.02 -10.05
CA PHE A 196 -6.44 -18.70 -11.18
C PHE A 196 -5.19 -17.93 -10.71
N ILE A 197 -5.37 -16.89 -9.91
CA ILE A 197 -4.27 -16.06 -9.41
C ILE A 197 -3.34 -16.87 -8.52
N GLU A 198 -3.89 -17.73 -7.66
CA GLU A 198 -3.10 -18.64 -6.82
C GLU A 198 -2.26 -19.60 -7.65
N GLU A 199 -2.83 -20.18 -8.71
CA GLU A 199 -2.10 -21.08 -9.61
C GLU A 199 -0.92 -20.35 -10.28
N GLU A 200 -1.11 -19.14 -10.75
CA GLU A 200 -0.05 -18.33 -11.35
C GLU A 200 1.05 -17.98 -10.32
N PHE A 201 0.70 -17.68 -9.07
CA PHE A 201 1.70 -17.49 -8.01
C PHE A 201 2.46 -18.78 -7.68
N ARG A 202 1.83 -19.95 -7.74
CA ARG A 202 2.51 -21.25 -7.56
C ARG A 202 3.51 -21.51 -8.69
N LYS A 203 3.09 -21.33 -9.95
CA LYS A 203 4.00 -21.42 -11.11
C LYS A 203 5.19 -20.48 -10.94
N ALA A 204 4.94 -19.25 -10.51
CA ALA A 204 6.00 -18.28 -10.24
C ALA A 204 6.96 -18.78 -9.16
N ALA A 205 6.45 -19.24 -8.01
CA ALA A 205 7.26 -19.73 -6.90
C ALA A 205 8.14 -20.93 -7.27
N ASP A 206 7.64 -21.82 -8.14
CA ASP A 206 8.39 -22.99 -8.62
C ASP A 206 9.54 -22.60 -9.55
N MET A 207 9.43 -21.49 -10.26
CA MET A 207 10.41 -21.03 -11.24
C MET A 207 11.39 -19.99 -10.71
N LEU A 208 10.94 -19.13 -9.78
CA LEU A 208 11.72 -18.01 -9.27
C LEU A 208 12.92 -18.46 -8.42
N PRO A 209 14.01 -17.70 -8.43
CA PRO A 209 15.14 -17.96 -7.54
C PRO A 209 14.80 -17.57 -6.09
N ASP A 210 15.55 -18.13 -5.16
CA ASP A 210 15.47 -17.70 -3.76
C ASP A 210 16.07 -16.30 -3.57
N TYR A 211 16.98 -15.88 -4.45
CA TYR A 211 17.66 -14.60 -4.39
C TYR A 211 18.13 -14.11 -5.74
N TRP A 212 18.05 -12.80 -5.98
CA TRP A 212 18.74 -12.08 -7.04
C TRP A 212 20.01 -11.42 -6.51
N GLY A 213 21.04 -11.33 -7.34
CA GLY A 213 22.26 -10.57 -7.00
C GLY A 213 21.97 -9.09 -6.64
N PRO A 214 22.92 -8.37 -6.04
CA PRO A 214 22.67 -7.03 -5.47
C PRO A 214 22.23 -5.95 -6.45
N ILE A 215 22.41 -6.17 -7.75
CA ILE A 215 21.98 -5.22 -8.78
C ILE A 215 20.53 -5.42 -9.26
N ALA A 216 19.85 -6.47 -8.80
CA ALA A 216 18.51 -6.85 -9.26
C ALA A 216 17.42 -6.63 -8.18
N TYR A 217 17.55 -5.58 -7.40
CA TYR A 217 16.57 -5.20 -6.40
C TYR A 217 15.19 -4.89 -6.99
N GLY A 218 14.15 -5.29 -6.24
CA GLY A 218 12.77 -5.07 -6.61
C GLY A 218 12.20 -6.12 -7.56
N ARG A 219 13.01 -7.05 -8.07
CA ARG A 219 12.54 -8.21 -8.83
C ARG A 219 11.92 -9.25 -7.88
N ALA A 220 10.90 -9.95 -8.36
CA ALA A 220 10.26 -11.00 -7.57
C ALA A 220 11.21 -12.17 -7.30
N ILE A 221 11.17 -12.71 -6.09
CA ILE A 221 11.82 -13.94 -5.66
C ILE A 221 10.75 -14.96 -5.23
N LYS A 222 11.13 -16.22 -5.01
CA LYS A 222 10.22 -17.27 -4.56
C LYS A 222 9.39 -16.83 -3.34
N ALA A 223 10.03 -16.30 -2.31
CA ALA A 223 9.36 -15.79 -1.12
C ALA A 223 8.35 -14.67 -1.43
N THR A 224 8.61 -13.83 -2.44
CA THR A 224 7.67 -12.79 -2.89
C THR A 224 6.38 -13.40 -3.45
N ALA A 225 6.49 -14.40 -4.34
CA ALA A 225 5.33 -15.06 -4.93
C ALA A 225 4.47 -15.76 -3.86
N LEU A 226 5.11 -16.48 -2.94
CA LEU A 226 4.41 -17.13 -1.81
C LEU A 226 3.75 -16.12 -0.88
N ALA A 227 4.37 -14.98 -0.62
CA ALA A 227 3.82 -13.93 0.23
C ALA A 227 2.57 -13.28 -0.38
N TYR A 228 2.59 -12.97 -1.68
CA TYR A 228 1.41 -12.44 -2.36
C TYR A 228 0.29 -13.46 -2.47
N ARG A 229 0.63 -14.75 -2.65
CA ARG A 229 -0.34 -15.85 -2.55
C ARG A 229 -1.01 -15.89 -1.17
N ALA A 230 -0.25 -15.76 -0.09
CA ALA A 230 -0.80 -15.73 1.26
C ALA A 230 -1.75 -14.55 1.48
N ARG A 231 -1.39 -13.35 1.00
CA ARG A 231 -2.29 -12.17 1.02
C ARG A 231 -3.58 -12.41 0.25
N LEU A 232 -3.50 -12.96 -0.95
CA LEU A 232 -4.67 -13.30 -1.77
C LEU A 232 -5.64 -14.20 -1.01
N LEU A 233 -5.13 -15.27 -0.42
CA LEU A 233 -5.93 -16.27 0.28
C LEU A 233 -6.52 -15.74 1.58
N LEU A 234 -5.79 -14.88 2.31
CA LEU A 234 -6.31 -14.18 3.49
C LEU A 234 -7.50 -13.29 3.12
N TYR A 235 -7.40 -12.56 2.00
CA TYR A 235 -8.49 -11.71 1.52
C TYR A 235 -9.70 -12.56 1.09
N ALA A 236 -9.47 -13.67 0.41
CA ALA A 236 -10.52 -14.61 -0.02
C ALA A 236 -11.24 -15.30 1.15
N ALA A 237 -10.57 -15.48 2.29
CA ALA A 237 -11.15 -16.02 3.51
C ALA A 237 -11.96 -14.98 4.30
N SER A 238 -11.73 -13.68 4.05
CA SER A 238 -12.26 -12.59 4.86
C SER A 238 -13.76 -12.34 4.66
N PRO A 239 -14.46 -11.77 5.66
CA PRO A 239 -15.93 -11.62 5.69
C PRO A 239 -16.55 -10.90 4.48
N LEU A 240 -15.79 -10.04 3.79
CA LEU A 240 -16.32 -9.31 2.64
C LEU A 240 -16.78 -10.24 1.51
N VAL A 241 -16.05 -11.35 1.28
CA VAL A 241 -16.26 -12.24 0.13
C VAL A 241 -16.52 -13.70 0.49
N ASN A 242 -16.35 -14.07 1.76
CA ASN A 242 -16.59 -15.44 2.23
C ASN A 242 -18.00 -15.58 2.79
N GLY A 243 -18.95 -15.93 1.94
CA GLY A 243 -20.35 -16.14 2.33
C GLY A 243 -21.13 -14.85 2.59
N ASN A 244 -20.77 -13.73 1.93
CA ASN A 244 -21.45 -12.44 2.13
C ASN A 244 -22.70 -12.29 1.27
N SER A 245 -23.78 -13.01 1.64
CA SER A 245 -25.09 -12.85 1.02
C SER A 245 -25.76 -11.52 1.39
N GLU A 246 -25.42 -10.91 2.52
CA GLU A 246 -25.98 -9.62 2.95
C GLU A 246 -25.74 -8.50 1.93
N PHE A 247 -24.53 -8.42 1.36
CA PHE A 247 -24.17 -7.37 0.39
C PHE A 247 -24.34 -7.82 -1.06
N TYR A 248 -24.25 -9.14 -1.34
CA TYR A 248 -24.02 -9.66 -2.68
C TYR A 248 -24.99 -10.76 -3.11
N ALA A 249 -26.17 -10.90 -2.46
CA ALA A 249 -27.17 -11.86 -2.90
C ALA A 249 -27.62 -11.64 -4.36
N ASP A 250 -27.77 -10.39 -4.78
CA ASP A 250 -28.22 -10.01 -6.13
C ASP A 250 -27.04 -9.68 -7.07
N PHE A 251 -25.81 -9.92 -6.64
CA PHE A 251 -24.63 -9.65 -7.47
C PHE A 251 -24.34 -10.85 -8.38
N VAL A 252 -25.00 -10.83 -9.53
CA VAL A 252 -24.97 -11.93 -10.50
C VAL A 252 -24.57 -11.43 -11.89
N ASN A 253 -23.95 -12.30 -12.68
CA ASN A 253 -23.77 -12.11 -14.11
C ASN A 253 -25.12 -12.15 -14.85
N LYS A 254 -25.14 -11.78 -16.12
CA LYS A 254 -26.37 -11.78 -16.95
C LYS A 254 -26.99 -13.15 -17.15
N ASP A 255 -26.20 -14.21 -16.97
CA ASP A 255 -26.66 -15.61 -16.99
C ASP A 255 -27.18 -16.12 -15.64
N GLY A 256 -27.19 -15.28 -14.61
CA GLY A 256 -27.61 -15.63 -13.25
C GLY A 256 -26.52 -16.23 -12.35
N THR A 257 -25.29 -16.36 -12.81
CA THR A 257 -24.16 -16.86 -11.98
C THR A 257 -23.83 -15.86 -10.88
N HIS A 258 -23.89 -16.28 -9.61
CA HIS A 258 -23.48 -15.46 -8.48
C HIS A 258 -21.97 -15.19 -8.53
N LEU A 259 -21.61 -13.91 -8.48
CA LEU A 259 -20.20 -13.48 -8.55
C LEU A 259 -19.44 -13.68 -7.23
N ILE A 260 -20.17 -13.70 -6.11
CA ILE A 260 -19.64 -13.99 -4.77
C ILE A 260 -20.32 -15.24 -4.23
N ASN A 261 -19.56 -16.15 -3.63
CA ASN A 261 -20.09 -17.32 -2.97
C ASN A 261 -20.99 -16.90 -1.80
N GLN A 262 -22.22 -17.44 -1.77
CA GLN A 262 -23.23 -17.09 -0.78
C GLN A 262 -23.11 -17.88 0.53
N THR A 263 -22.28 -18.93 0.55
CA THR A 263 -22.09 -19.81 1.71
C THR A 263 -20.70 -19.58 2.35
N TYR A 264 -20.67 -19.39 3.67
CA TYR A 264 -19.42 -19.29 4.41
C TYR A 264 -18.67 -20.62 4.35
N ASP A 265 -17.35 -20.52 4.14
CA ASP A 265 -16.43 -21.65 4.07
C ASP A 265 -15.23 -21.41 5.01
N ALA A 266 -15.19 -22.16 6.11
CA ALA A 266 -14.12 -22.07 7.09
C ALA A 266 -12.75 -22.55 6.53
N GLU A 267 -12.76 -23.49 5.57
CA GLU A 267 -11.53 -24.02 4.97
C GLU A 267 -10.73 -22.94 4.21
N LYS A 268 -11.35 -21.85 3.82
CA LYS A 268 -10.63 -20.69 3.25
C LYS A 268 -9.64 -20.10 4.25
N TRP A 269 -9.98 -20.05 5.55
CA TRP A 269 -9.06 -19.60 6.60
C TRP A 269 -7.89 -20.56 6.78
N LYS A 270 -8.17 -21.87 6.78
CA LYS A 270 -7.11 -22.87 6.83
C LYS A 270 -6.17 -22.74 5.64
N ARG A 271 -6.70 -22.58 4.43
CA ARG A 271 -5.91 -22.38 3.21
C ARG A 271 -5.03 -21.11 3.29
N ALA A 272 -5.56 -20.03 3.89
CA ALA A 272 -4.80 -18.80 4.14
C ALA A 272 -3.69 -18.99 5.18
N MET A 273 -3.98 -19.70 6.26
CA MET A 273 -3.02 -20.06 7.31
C MET A 273 -1.87 -20.91 6.75
N ASP A 274 -2.19 -21.97 6.01
CA ASP A 274 -1.21 -22.86 5.38
C ASP A 274 -0.31 -22.09 4.38
N ALA A 275 -0.89 -21.18 3.60
CA ALA A 275 -0.13 -20.34 2.67
C ALA A 275 0.79 -19.34 3.37
N ALA A 276 0.34 -18.74 4.46
CA ALA A 276 1.18 -17.86 5.27
C ALA A 276 2.35 -18.64 5.90
N LYS A 277 2.08 -19.85 6.40
CA LYS A 277 3.10 -20.74 6.95
C LYS A 277 4.13 -21.14 5.90
N GLU A 278 3.71 -21.54 4.71
CA GLU A 278 4.61 -21.89 3.60
C GLU A 278 5.53 -20.72 3.22
N ALA A 279 4.99 -19.49 3.16
CA ALA A 279 5.78 -18.31 2.89
C ALA A 279 6.78 -17.98 4.01
N ILE A 280 6.37 -18.14 5.28
CA ILE A 280 7.25 -17.99 6.45
C ILE A 280 8.37 -19.02 6.40
N ASP A 281 8.06 -20.30 6.15
CA ASP A 281 9.05 -21.37 6.08
C ASP A 281 10.07 -21.14 4.96
N CYS A 282 9.63 -20.63 3.81
CA CYS A 282 10.52 -20.23 2.72
C CYS A 282 11.49 -19.12 3.16
N VAL A 283 11.00 -18.11 3.89
CA VAL A 283 11.84 -17.04 4.44
C VAL A 283 12.83 -17.57 5.48
N GLU A 284 12.38 -18.42 6.39
CA GLU A 284 13.25 -19.00 7.43
C GLU A 284 14.33 -19.93 6.83
N ALA A 285 13.97 -20.77 5.87
CA ALA A 285 14.92 -21.64 5.15
C ALA A 285 15.99 -20.84 4.40
N SER A 286 15.67 -19.67 3.87
CA SER A 286 16.62 -18.81 3.17
C SER A 286 17.76 -18.30 4.07
N LYS A 287 17.53 -18.21 5.38
CA LYS A 287 18.56 -17.84 6.37
C LYS A 287 19.58 -18.96 6.59
N GLU A 288 19.13 -20.23 6.57
CA GLU A 288 19.99 -21.39 6.85
C GLU A 288 20.92 -21.70 5.68
N THR A 289 20.49 -21.46 4.45
CA THR A 289 21.27 -21.78 3.23
C THR A 289 22.36 -20.79 2.92
N GLY A 290 22.44 -19.65 3.61
CA GLY A 290 23.40 -18.59 3.31
C GLY A 290 23.25 -17.99 1.92
N ALA A 291 22.11 -18.20 1.24
CA ALA A 291 21.85 -17.75 -0.11
C ALA A 291 21.94 -16.22 -0.28
N TYR A 292 22.01 -15.49 0.82
CA TYR A 292 22.06 -14.02 0.87
C TYR A 292 23.40 -13.46 1.32
N THR A 293 24.49 -14.22 1.17
CA THR A 293 25.80 -13.88 1.75
C THR A 293 26.57 -12.75 1.09
N MET A 294 26.18 -12.27 -0.09
CA MET A 294 26.98 -11.25 -0.77
C MET A 294 26.88 -9.84 -0.18
N ASP A 295 25.84 -9.55 0.67
CA ASP A 295 25.64 -8.23 1.28
C ASP A 295 25.12 -8.30 2.73
N ASP A 296 25.39 -9.36 3.48
CA ASP A 296 24.85 -9.58 4.85
C ASP A 296 23.30 -9.56 4.88
N ARG A 297 22.65 -9.81 3.77
CA ARG A 297 21.20 -9.73 3.64
C ARG A 297 20.57 -11.07 3.97
N GLN A 298 20.12 -11.20 5.19
CA GLN A 298 19.24 -12.30 5.59
C GLN A 298 17.80 -11.80 5.59
N LEU A 299 16.89 -12.45 4.85
CA LEU A 299 15.47 -12.19 5.01
C LEU A 299 15.07 -12.44 6.46
N GLY A 300 14.35 -11.51 7.05
CA GLY A 300 13.93 -11.62 8.44
C GLY A 300 13.40 -10.29 8.96
N LEU A 301 12.96 -10.28 10.22
CA LEU A 301 12.55 -9.04 10.86
C LEU A 301 13.76 -8.12 11.04
N SER A 302 13.59 -6.85 10.65
CA SER A 302 14.66 -5.86 10.66
C SER A 302 15.11 -5.52 12.09
N VAL A 303 16.42 -5.43 12.26
CA VAL A 303 17.07 -4.98 13.50
C VAL A 303 18.04 -3.86 13.14
N SER A 304 17.98 -2.73 13.84
CA SER A 304 18.89 -1.62 13.62
C SER A 304 20.32 -2.02 13.99
N LYS A 305 21.27 -1.75 13.09
CA LYS A 305 22.70 -1.99 13.30
C LYS A 305 23.42 -0.76 13.87
N SER A 306 22.76 0.40 13.91
CA SER A 306 23.38 1.70 14.27
C SER A 306 23.20 2.10 15.72
N THR A 307 22.30 1.42 16.46
CA THR A 307 22.04 1.78 17.87
C THR A 307 22.91 0.97 18.82
N SER A 308 23.53 1.67 19.77
CA SER A 308 24.31 1.07 20.86
C SER A 308 23.52 0.93 22.16
N THR A 309 22.23 1.28 22.16
CA THR A 309 21.39 1.19 23.36
C THR A 309 21.08 -0.27 23.71
N THR A 310 21.09 -0.58 25.01
CA THR A 310 20.63 -1.87 25.56
C THR A 310 19.22 -1.77 26.15
N ASP A 311 18.63 -0.57 26.20
CA ASP A 311 17.24 -0.38 26.62
C ASP A 311 16.30 -0.98 25.58
N PRO A 312 15.50 -2.01 25.93
CA PRO A 312 14.60 -2.67 24.99
C PRO A 312 13.60 -1.72 24.32
N PHE A 313 13.15 -0.69 25.03
CA PHE A 313 12.21 0.30 24.51
C PHE A 313 12.84 1.14 23.40
N GLU A 314 14.00 1.74 23.64
CA GLU A 314 14.72 2.55 22.66
C GLU A 314 15.26 1.70 21.50
N LEU A 315 15.66 0.46 21.77
CA LEU A 315 16.06 -0.49 20.74
C LEU A 315 14.87 -0.84 19.83
N GLY A 316 13.72 -1.15 20.43
CA GLY A 316 12.49 -1.44 19.68
C GLY A 316 12.04 -0.26 18.81
N ARG A 317 12.14 0.97 19.32
CA ARG A 317 11.88 2.17 18.55
C ARG A 317 12.85 2.32 17.37
N ALA A 318 14.13 2.11 17.60
CA ALA A 318 15.16 2.19 16.57
C ALA A 318 14.97 1.11 15.49
N ASN A 319 14.69 -0.13 15.89
CA ASN A 319 14.41 -1.24 14.97
C ASN A 319 13.23 -0.90 14.05
N TYR A 320 12.15 -0.39 14.63
CA TYR A 320 10.97 -0.04 13.84
C TYR A 320 11.23 1.14 12.88
N THR A 321 11.95 2.17 13.33
CA THR A 321 12.37 3.29 12.45
C THR A 321 13.23 2.79 11.29
N TYR A 322 14.17 1.88 11.59
CA TYR A 322 15.09 1.34 10.59
C TYR A 322 14.40 0.63 9.43
N ILE A 323 13.25 -0.02 9.67
CA ILE A 323 12.47 -0.69 8.61
C ILE A 323 12.16 0.27 7.47
N PHE A 324 11.78 1.51 7.78
CA PHE A 324 11.21 2.45 6.79
C PHE A 324 12.23 3.41 6.20
N THR A 325 13.13 3.93 7.02
CA THR A 325 14.05 4.99 6.60
C THR A 325 15.52 4.60 6.68
N GLY A 326 15.82 3.40 7.16
CA GLY A 326 17.20 2.91 7.33
C GLY A 326 18.01 3.74 8.34
N ASP A 327 19.32 3.55 8.34
CA ASP A 327 20.27 4.29 9.19
C ASP A 327 20.78 5.59 8.54
N GLY A 328 20.13 6.05 7.49
CA GLY A 328 20.45 7.31 6.82
C GLY A 328 21.56 7.24 5.76
N ASN A 329 22.15 6.08 5.50
CA ASN A 329 23.09 5.90 4.39
C ASN A 329 22.33 5.59 3.10
N ALA A 330 22.61 6.32 2.02
CA ALA A 330 21.92 6.19 0.73
C ALA A 330 22.02 4.79 0.09
N THR A 331 22.98 3.98 0.50
CA THR A 331 23.16 2.60 0.04
C THR A 331 22.44 1.56 0.91
N GLN A 332 22.00 1.91 2.13
CA GLN A 332 21.40 0.95 3.07
C GLN A 332 19.91 0.73 2.86
N PHE A 333 19.19 1.63 2.17
CA PHE A 333 17.77 1.43 1.86
C PHE A 333 17.54 0.23 0.91
N LEU A 334 18.57 -0.23 0.24
CA LEU A 334 18.55 -1.44 -0.57
C LEU A 334 18.65 -2.73 0.26
N ASN A 335 19.03 -2.65 1.54
CA ASN A 335 19.33 -3.78 2.41
C ASN A 335 18.29 -4.00 3.51
N GLN A 336 17.01 -3.69 3.24
CA GLN A 336 15.93 -3.95 4.18
C GLN A 336 15.61 -5.45 4.19
N ASN A 337 16.03 -6.13 5.24
CA ASN A 337 15.88 -7.59 5.39
C ASN A 337 14.41 -8.04 5.42
N GLU A 338 13.52 -7.13 5.80
CA GLU A 338 12.08 -7.41 5.95
C GLU A 338 11.28 -7.27 4.65
N TYR A 339 11.85 -6.62 3.62
CA TYR A 339 11.12 -6.36 2.39
C TYR A 339 11.18 -7.53 1.42
N LEU A 340 10.01 -8.06 1.07
CA LEU A 340 9.85 -9.06 0.02
C LEU A 340 9.58 -8.41 -1.35
N MET A 341 8.97 -7.24 -1.34
CA MET A 341 8.81 -6.40 -2.53
C MET A 341 8.75 -4.93 -2.13
N SER A 342 9.42 -4.08 -2.88
CA SER A 342 9.48 -2.65 -2.59
C SER A 342 9.54 -1.81 -3.86
N LEU A 343 9.08 -0.57 -3.73
CA LEU A 343 9.22 0.46 -4.76
C LEU A 343 10.33 1.42 -4.40
N ASN A 344 11.21 1.68 -5.36
CA ASN A 344 12.27 2.68 -5.25
C ASN A 344 12.09 3.76 -6.33
N LYS A 345 11.04 4.58 -6.21
CA LYS A 345 10.82 5.77 -7.03
C LYS A 345 11.18 7.03 -6.25
N SER A 346 12.36 7.57 -6.46
CA SER A 346 12.86 8.74 -5.73
C SER A 346 11.92 9.96 -5.77
N GLY A 347 11.21 10.16 -6.88
CA GLY A 347 10.23 11.24 -7.02
C GLY A 347 9.04 11.10 -6.07
N SER A 348 8.44 9.91 -6.01
CA SER A 348 7.31 9.62 -5.12
C SER A 348 7.71 9.70 -3.66
N ILE A 349 8.89 9.16 -3.31
CA ILE A 349 9.43 9.19 -1.94
C ILE A 349 9.69 10.62 -1.47
N THR A 350 10.33 11.44 -2.31
CA THR A 350 10.56 12.86 -2.01
C THR A 350 9.25 13.60 -1.79
N TYR A 351 8.25 13.33 -2.65
CA TYR A 351 6.94 13.94 -2.56
C TYR A 351 6.21 13.56 -1.26
N THR A 352 6.28 12.29 -0.89
CA THR A 352 5.69 11.78 0.35
C THR A 352 6.36 12.38 1.58
N GLN A 353 7.69 12.45 1.64
CA GLN A 353 8.38 13.12 2.74
C GLN A 353 7.94 14.58 2.91
N LYS A 354 7.69 15.29 1.81
CA LYS A 354 7.16 16.68 1.86
C LYS A 354 5.77 16.75 2.46
N GLN A 355 4.89 15.81 2.13
CA GLN A 355 3.51 15.80 2.63
C GLN A 355 3.42 15.45 4.11
N PHE A 356 4.19 14.45 4.52
CA PHE A 356 4.13 13.87 5.86
C PHE A 356 4.99 14.62 6.87
N GLY A 357 6.14 15.17 6.45
CA GLY A 357 7.10 15.75 7.36
C GLY A 357 6.59 17.00 8.06
N CYS A 358 6.89 17.10 9.36
CA CYS A 358 6.56 18.24 10.19
C CYS A 358 7.22 19.53 9.67
N HIS A 359 6.47 20.59 9.46
CA HIS A 359 7.03 21.90 9.11
C HIS A 359 7.84 22.52 10.26
N LEU A 360 8.87 23.27 9.94
CA LEU A 360 9.90 23.64 10.91
C LEU A 360 9.79 25.04 11.50
N ALA A 361 8.99 25.95 10.93
CA ALA A 361 8.92 27.33 11.40
C ALA A 361 7.62 28.05 11.00
N ASN A 362 7.27 29.07 11.80
CA ASN A 362 6.09 29.94 11.59
C ASN A 362 6.15 30.82 10.32
N ASN A 363 7.30 30.98 9.70
CA ASN A 363 7.42 31.85 8.51
C ASN A 363 7.08 31.06 7.24
N TYR A 364 5.81 31.18 6.88
CA TYR A 364 5.12 30.54 5.74
C TYR A 364 5.48 31.15 4.39
N THR A 365 6.68 31.57 4.18
CA THR A 365 7.11 31.87 2.81
C THR A 365 7.14 30.56 2.05
N LYS A 366 6.35 30.50 0.97
CA LYS A 366 6.23 29.37 0.06
C LYS A 366 7.61 28.96 -0.45
N VAL A 367 8.29 28.09 0.28
CA VAL A 367 9.58 27.56 -0.13
C VAL A 367 9.32 26.24 -0.84
N SER A 368 9.57 26.24 -2.15
CA SER A 368 9.55 25.03 -2.95
C SER A 368 10.44 23.98 -2.29
N GLY A 369 9.85 22.85 -1.87
CA GLY A 369 10.58 21.73 -1.31
C GLY A 369 10.55 21.57 0.21
N ALA A 370 9.92 22.47 0.98
CA ALA A 370 9.81 22.30 2.44
C ALA A 370 8.82 21.19 2.84
N TYR A 371 9.00 20.64 4.05
CA TYR A 371 8.01 19.79 4.71
C TYR A 371 6.71 20.58 4.95
N ARG A 372 5.56 19.93 4.77
CA ARG A 372 4.24 20.56 4.80
C ARG A 372 3.39 20.13 5.99
N GLY A 373 3.42 18.84 6.35
CA GLY A 373 2.75 18.30 7.53
C GLY A 373 1.23 18.19 7.45
N TYR A 374 0.65 18.22 6.26
CA TYR A 374 -0.81 18.16 6.10
C TYR A 374 -1.40 16.75 6.03
N SER A 375 -0.56 15.73 5.89
CA SER A 375 -0.98 14.31 5.98
C SER A 375 -0.57 13.78 7.35
N CYS A 376 -1.55 13.50 8.19
CA CYS A 376 -1.36 13.24 9.61
C CYS A 376 -2.02 11.91 10.02
N PRO A 377 -1.45 11.16 10.99
CA PRO A 377 -2.20 10.08 11.63
C PRO A 377 -3.44 10.64 12.32
N THR A 378 -4.55 9.92 12.26
CA THR A 378 -5.78 10.31 12.96
C THR A 378 -5.62 10.16 14.48
N VAL A 379 -6.47 10.84 15.26
CA VAL A 379 -6.52 10.64 16.72
C VAL A 379 -6.87 9.20 17.04
N GLU A 380 -7.81 8.63 16.30
CA GLU A 380 -8.27 7.25 16.43
C GLU A 380 -7.11 6.27 16.19
N ALA A 381 -6.29 6.52 15.17
CA ALA A 381 -5.09 5.73 14.91
C ALA A 381 -4.05 5.84 16.04
N VAL A 382 -3.87 7.04 16.62
CA VAL A 382 -2.99 7.24 17.77
C VAL A 382 -3.51 6.49 19.00
N GLN A 383 -4.81 6.44 19.21
CA GLN A 383 -5.42 5.69 20.31
C GLN A 383 -5.27 4.17 20.15
N MET A 384 -5.10 3.64 18.91
CA MET A 384 -4.85 2.21 18.71
C MET A 384 -3.54 1.73 19.33
N TYR A 385 -2.49 2.57 19.38
CA TYR A 385 -1.20 2.15 19.93
C TYR A 385 -1.35 1.66 21.38
N TYR A 386 -0.66 0.55 21.66
CA TYR A 386 -0.60 0.00 23.01
C TYR A 386 0.16 0.92 23.98
N THR A 387 0.04 0.60 25.25
CA THR A 387 0.96 1.10 26.27
C THR A 387 2.33 0.42 26.15
N LYS A 388 3.32 0.91 26.88
CA LYS A 388 4.66 0.27 27.00
C LYS A 388 4.59 -1.19 27.48
N ASN A 389 3.49 -1.58 28.15
CA ASN A 389 3.23 -2.93 28.64
C ASN A 389 2.59 -3.83 27.57
N GLY A 390 2.37 -3.30 26.34
CA GLY A 390 1.81 -4.05 25.23
C GLY A 390 0.31 -4.35 25.37
N LEU A 391 -0.42 -3.53 26.10
CA LEU A 391 -1.87 -3.64 26.33
C LEU A 391 -2.60 -2.40 25.77
N PRO A 392 -3.88 -2.53 25.40
CA PRO A 392 -4.75 -1.38 25.24
C PRO A 392 -4.77 -0.52 26.50
N TRP A 393 -4.97 0.81 26.33
CA TRP A 393 -5.00 1.75 27.46
C TRP A 393 -5.99 1.34 28.54
N GLU A 394 -7.15 0.92 28.14
CA GLU A 394 -8.29 0.51 28.95
C GLU A 394 -8.10 -0.82 29.70
N ASP A 395 -7.18 -1.65 29.24
CA ASP A 395 -6.89 -2.97 29.81
C ASP A 395 -5.60 -3.00 30.66
N ASP A 396 -4.75 -1.96 30.54
CA ASP A 396 -3.49 -1.90 31.28
C ASP A 396 -3.72 -1.41 32.72
N PRO A 397 -3.38 -2.21 33.74
CA PRO A 397 -3.51 -1.79 35.15
C PRO A 397 -2.80 -0.49 35.51
N GLU A 398 -1.74 -0.11 34.76
CA GLU A 398 -1.01 1.15 35.01
C GLU A 398 -1.73 2.38 34.44
N THR A 399 -2.64 2.22 33.46
CA THR A 399 -3.24 3.37 32.75
C THR A 399 -4.77 3.40 32.78
N LYS A 400 -5.45 2.27 33.00
CA LYS A 400 -6.92 2.16 32.87
C LYS A 400 -7.71 3.15 33.71
N ASP A 401 -7.16 3.56 34.85
CA ASP A 401 -7.78 4.51 35.78
C ASP A 401 -7.30 5.96 35.57
N ILE A 402 -6.47 6.20 34.54
CA ILE A 402 -5.95 7.52 34.15
C ILE A 402 -6.74 8.02 32.94
N ASP A 403 -7.27 9.24 33.02
CA ASP A 403 -7.86 9.90 31.85
C ASP A 403 -6.76 10.15 30.80
N PRO A 404 -6.81 9.50 29.62
CA PRO A 404 -5.80 9.65 28.57
C PRO A 404 -5.68 11.09 28.07
N LEU A 405 -6.71 11.89 28.21
CA LEU A 405 -6.74 13.30 27.78
C LEU A 405 -6.33 14.28 28.90
N ALA A 406 -6.07 13.79 30.10
CA ALA A 406 -5.61 14.64 31.21
C ALA A 406 -4.27 15.30 30.86
N TYR A 407 -4.18 16.61 31.06
CA TYR A 407 -2.96 17.39 30.82
C TYR A 407 -1.94 17.20 31.95
N ASN A 408 -0.77 16.68 31.59
CA ASN A 408 0.39 16.53 32.47
C ASN A 408 1.25 17.79 32.44
N LYS A 409 1.19 18.61 33.50
CA LYS A 409 1.96 19.87 33.55
C LYS A 409 3.47 19.69 33.50
N ALA A 410 4.00 18.59 34.02
CA ALA A 410 5.44 18.34 34.06
C ALA A 410 5.98 17.99 32.68
N ALA A 411 5.22 17.22 31.89
CA ALA A 411 5.57 16.84 30.53
C ALA A 411 5.12 17.86 29.48
N GLY A 412 4.16 18.73 29.83
CA GLY A 412 3.59 19.73 28.92
C GLY A 412 2.66 19.16 27.86
N THR A 413 2.24 17.90 27.99
CA THR A 413 1.37 17.19 27.05
C THR A 413 0.33 16.35 27.79
N VAL A 414 -0.49 15.58 27.10
CA VAL A 414 -1.50 14.71 27.71
C VAL A 414 -0.95 13.33 28.06
N GLU A 415 -1.59 12.67 29.03
CA GLU A 415 -1.15 11.38 29.57
C GLU A 415 -0.99 10.30 28.49
N MET A 416 -1.92 10.23 27.52
CA MET A 416 -1.83 9.21 26.48
C MET A 416 -0.57 9.30 25.61
N HIS A 417 0.14 10.42 25.59
CA HIS A 417 1.40 10.55 24.87
C HIS A 417 2.61 10.03 25.66
N LEU A 418 2.47 9.79 26.95
CA LEU A 418 3.57 9.47 27.85
C LEU A 418 3.74 7.97 28.11
N HIS A 419 2.71 7.18 27.85
CA HIS A 419 2.66 5.75 28.22
C HIS A 419 2.61 4.81 27.01
N LYS A 420 2.85 5.34 25.80
CA LYS A 420 2.75 4.55 24.55
C LYS A 420 3.96 3.64 24.34
N GLU A 421 3.77 2.68 23.45
CA GLU A 421 4.76 1.72 22.99
C GLU A 421 5.80 2.34 22.02
N PRO A 422 6.94 1.66 21.77
CA PRO A 422 8.01 2.18 20.92
C PRO A 422 7.59 2.57 19.50
N ARG A 423 6.65 1.82 18.87
CA ARG A 423 6.16 2.11 17.50
C ARG A 423 5.46 3.47 17.41
N PHE A 424 4.78 3.91 18.48
CA PHE A 424 4.19 5.26 18.53
C PHE A 424 5.27 6.34 18.37
N TYR A 425 6.32 6.27 19.19
CA TYR A 425 7.40 7.27 19.16
C TYR A 425 8.30 7.19 17.91
N ALA A 426 8.23 6.08 17.18
CA ALA A 426 8.88 5.94 15.87
C ALA A 426 8.06 6.53 14.73
N SER A 427 6.72 6.61 14.89
CA SER A 427 5.81 6.88 13.78
C SER A 427 5.10 8.22 13.86
N VAL A 428 4.87 8.74 15.08
CA VAL A 428 3.98 9.88 15.34
C VAL A 428 4.73 11.03 15.99
N GLY A 429 4.63 12.21 15.39
CA GLY A 429 4.99 13.47 16.01
C GLY A 429 3.78 14.08 16.72
N TYR A 430 3.95 14.54 17.94
CA TYR A 430 2.91 15.11 18.77
C TYR A 430 3.42 16.34 19.54
N ASP A 431 2.53 17.18 20.00
CA ASP A 431 2.89 18.40 20.74
C ASP A 431 3.72 18.08 22.00
N ARG A 432 4.84 18.79 22.17
CA ARG A 432 5.89 18.58 23.19
C ARG A 432 6.67 17.26 23.00
N GLY A 433 6.38 16.47 21.98
CA GLY A 433 7.16 15.29 21.63
C GLY A 433 8.46 15.62 20.89
N THR A 434 9.37 14.65 20.89
CA THR A 434 10.62 14.73 20.14
C THR A 434 10.37 14.35 18.68
N TYR A 435 10.74 15.23 17.76
CA TYR A 435 10.76 14.98 16.32
C TYR A 435 12.20 14.91 15.82
N ARG A 436 12.52 13.90 15.00
CA ARG A 436 13.88 13.63 14.52
C ARG A 436 14.00 14.00 13.06
N PHE A 437 14.97 14.83 12.75
CA PHE A 437 15.33 15.23 11.38
C PHE A 437 16.66 15.95 11.39
N ASN A 438 17.27 16.14 10.22
CA ASN A 438 18.51 16.92 10.01
C ASN A 438 19.70 16.40 10.81
N GLY A 439 19.71 15.08 11.11
CA GLY A 439 20.69 14.45 11.99
C GLY A 439 20.55 14.86 13.47
N GLY A 440 19.45 15.48 13.86
CA GLY A 440 19.19 16.00 15.20
C GLY A 440 17.77 15.75 15.70
N LYS A 441 17.41 16.47 16.74
CA LYS A 441 16.11 16.38 17.40
C LYS A 441 15.55 17.79 17.65
N MET A 442 14.25 17.95 17.49
CA MET A 442 13.52 19.14 17.96
C MET A 442 12.33 18.75 18.81
N THR A 443 11.84 19.68 19.62
CA THR A 443 10.57 19.54 20.31
C THR A 443 9.47 20.19 19.46
N ILE A 444 8.43 19.45 19.12
CA ILE A 444 7.24 20.01 18.45
C ILE A 444 6.53 20.98 19.38
N LYS A 445 6.12 22.12 18.86
CA LYS A 445 5.33 23.15 19.56
C LYS A 445 4.14 23.50 18.67
N ALA A 446 2.98 22.85 18.93
CA ALA A 446 1.83 22.83 18.04
C ALA A 446 0.67 23.75 18.44
N HIS A 447 0.76 24.48 19.55
CA HIS A 447 -0.28 25.45 19.91
C HIS A 447 -0.32 26.61 18.90
N LYS A 448 -1.49 27.21 18.71
CA LYS A 448 -1.64 28.37 17.84
C LYS A 448 -0.64 29.47 18.22
N GLY A 449 0.08 29.97 17.23
CA GLY A 449 1.12 30.98 17.42
C GLY A 449 2.51 30.42 17.70
N GLU A 450 2.65 29.10 17.91
CA GLU A 450 3.93 28.41 18.04
C GLU A 450 4.46 27.89 16.68
N PRO A 451 5.74 27.48 16.58
CA PRO A 451 6.38 27.13 15.31
C PRO A 451 5.66 26.08 14.45
N GLN A 452 5.02 25.09 15.07
CA GLN A 452 4.28 24.04 14.37
C GLN A 452 2.76 24.18 14.55
N GLY A 453 2.32 25.31 15.10
CA GLY A 453 0.93 25.58 15.39
C GLY A 453 0.12 26.04 14.19
N PHE A 454 -1.19 26.16 14.40
CA PHE A 454 -2.14 26.68 13.41
C PHE A 454 -1.81 28.11 12.99
N THR A 455 -1.80 28.35 11.69
CA THR A 455 -1.36 29.61 11.07
C THR A 455 -2.41 30.71 11.07
N GLY A 456 -3.64 30.39 11.46
CA GLY A 456 -4.79 31.27 11.37
C GLY A 456 -5.61 31.13 10.08
N SER A 457 -5.16 30.27 9.15
CA SER A 457 -5.89 29.98 7.91
C SER A 457 -5.91 28.49 7.63
N TYR A 458 -7.08 27.94 7.37
CA TYR A 458 -7.24 26.55 6.89
C TYR A 458 -6.78 26.35 5.46
N ASP A 459 -6.52 27.41 4.70
CA ASP A 459 -6.03 27.35 3.32
C ASP A 459 -4.49 27.32 3.21
N ASN A 460 -3.83 26.84 4.27
CA ASN A 460 -2.37 26.78 4.33
C ASN A 460 -1.88 25.32 4.29
N GLU A 461 -1.05 25.01 3.29
CA GLU A 461 -0.46 23.68 3.12
C GLU A 461 0.70 23.34 4.08
N TYR A 462 1.11 24.28 4.94
CA TYR A 462 2.23 24.14 5.88
C TYR A 462 1.76 24.06 7.32
N GLN A 463 0.87 23.11 7.60
CA GLN A 463 0.38 22.88 8.95
C GLN A 463 -0.26 21.49 9.10
N SER A 464 -0.31 21.01 10.34
CA SER A 464 -1.17 19.89 10.70
C SER A 464 -2.59 20.37 10.92
N TYR A 465 -3.57 19.58 10.48
CA TYR A 465 -4.99 19.88 10.63
C TYR A 465 -5.63 19.18 11.82
N ASN A 466 -4.89 18.27 12.48
CA ASN A 466 -5.37 17.57 13.67
C ASN A 466 -4.41 17.62 14.86
N GLY A 467 -3.29 18.35 14.73
CA GLY A 467 -2.30 18.52 15.80
C GLY A 467 -1.29 17.38 15.91
N TYR A 468 -1.36 16.36 15.06
CA TYR A 468 -0.34 15.32 14.93
C TYR A 468 0.49 15.49 13.65
N PHE A 469 1.64 14.82 13.61
CA PHE A 469 2.56 14.80 12.47
C PHE A 469 3.04 13.36 12.23
N CYS A 470 3.44 13.05 11.01
CA CYS A 470 4.03 11.77 10.68
C CYS A 470 5.55 11.83 10.84
N GLN A 471 6.12 10.87 11.60
CA GLN A 471 7.55 10.63 11.68
C GLN A 471 7.98 9.44 10.83
N LYS A 472 7.12 8.43 10.67
CA LYS A 472 7.41 7.13 10.04
C LYS A 472 8.08 7.24 8.67
N TRP A 473 7.62 8.17 7.84
CA TRP A 473 8.07 8.36 6.46
C TRP A 473 9.05 9.53 6.28
N VAL A 474 9.61 10.01 7.38
CA VAL A 474 10.59 11.10 7.35
C VAL A 474 11.96 10.56 7.72
N ASN A 475 12.88 10.54 6.76
CA ASN A 475 14.24 10.11 7.03
C ASN A 475 14.93 11.13 7.94
N GLU A 476 15.41 10.66 9.09
CA GLU A 476 16.05 11.50 10.12
C GLU A 476 17.31 12.24 9.61
N GLN A 477 17.95 11.76 8.55
CA GLN A 477 19.15 12.36 7.95
C GLN A 477 18.83 13.35 6.80
N SER A 478 17.56 13.47 6.40
CA SER A 478 17.17 14.50 5.43
C SER A 478 17.50 15.89 5.97
N LYS A 479 18.17 16.72 5.14
CA LYS A 479 18.73 18.01 5.57
C LYS A 479 17.87 19.16 5.09
N MET A 480 17.59 20.10 5.99
CA MET A 480 17.02 21.38 5.69
C MET A 480 17.99 22.49 6.06
N THR A 481 18.20 23.45 5.16
CA THR A 481 19.06 24.60 5.40
C THR A 481 18.26 25.90 5.35
N LEU A 482 18.66 26.87 6.14
CA LEU A 482 18.20 28.25 6.00
C LEU A 482 18.92 28.87 4.81
N ASN A 483 18.15 29.44 3.89
CA ASN A 483 18.72 30.28 2.83
C ASN A 483 19.05 31.68 3.36
N SER A 484 19.72 32.51 2.53
CA SER A 484 20.11 33.88 2.88
C SER A 484 18.93 34.81 3.24
N SER A 485 17.71 34.43 2.89
CA SER A 485 16.48 35.15 3.23
C SER A 485 15.80 34.64 4.51
N GLY A 486 16.44 33.73 5.27
CA GLY A 486 15.90 33.17 6.50
C GLY A 486 14.82 32.12 6.29
N ASN A 487 14.63 31.62 5.06
CA ASN A 487 13.65 30.59 4.73
C ASN A 487 14.31 29.22 4.73
N TYR A 488 13.64 28.20 5.28
CA TYR A 488 14.10 26.82 5.19
C TYR A 488 13.91 26.32 3.76
N SER A 489 14.99 25.78 3.18
CA SER A 489 14.93 25.00 1.95
C SER A 489 15.40 23.57 2.25
N VAL A 490 14.75 22.57 1.68
CA VAL A 490 15.28 21.20 1.76
C VAL A 490 16.43 21.10 0.79
N SER A 491 17.63 20.93 1.33
CA SER A 491 18.83 20.75 0.53
C SER A 491 19.00 19.31 0.04
N THR A 492 18.51 18.33 0.80
CA THR A 492 18.65 16.91 0.47
C THR A 492 17.56 16.08 1.17
N TYR A 493 16.70 15.42 0.40
CA TYR A 493 15.88 14.32 0.90
C TYR A 493 16.66 13.03 0.79
N MET A 494 16.84 12.34 1.91
CA MET A 494 17.40 10.98 1.88
C MET A 494 16.33 10.02 1.35
N SER A 495 16.73 9.22 0.37
CA SER A 495 15.83 8.24 -0.24
C SER A 495 15.71 6.99 0.64
N TYR A 496 14.60 6.29 0.50
CA TYR A 496 14.35 4.95 1.05
C TYR A 496 13.44 4.18 0.08
N ALA A 497 13.29 2.87 0.27
CA ALA A 497 12.32 2.09 -0.47
C ALA A 497 10.99 2.02 0.28
N PHE A 498 9.87 2.02 -0.43
CA PHE A 498 8.56 1.78 0.17
C PHE A 498 8.19 0.30 0.08
N PRO A 499 7.84 -0.37 1.21
CA PRO A 499 7.48 -1.78 1.20
C PRO A 499 6.07 -2.01 0.66
N TYR A 500 5.96 -2.78 -0.41
CA TYR A 500 4.69 -3.29 -0.89
C TYR A 500 4.30 -4.62 -0.25
N MET A 501 5.31 -5.40 0.11
CA MET A 501 5.17 -6.65 0.86
C MET A 501 6.36 -6.77 1.81
N ARG A 502 6.08 -7.03 3.07
CA ARG A 502 7.12 -7.29 4.07
C ARG A 502 6.75 -8.48 4.98
N ILE A 503 7.77 -9.10 5.52
CA ILE A 503 7.66 -10.35 6.27
C ILE A 503 6.70 -10.25 7.46
N ALA A 504 6.60 -9.11 8.12
CA ALA A 504 5.65 -8.88 9.20
C ALA A 504 4.19 -9.20 8.80
N GLU A 505 3.83 -8.99 7.51
CA GLU A 505 2.49 -9.31 7.03
C GLU A 505 2.21 -10.82 7.07
N LEU A 506 3.20 -11.64 6.83
CA LEU A 506 3.05 -13.10 6.87
C LEU A 506 2.74 -13.59 8.28
N TYR A 507 3.49 -13.11 9.29
CA TYR A 507 3.26 -13.48 10.69
C TYR A 507 1.87 -13.05 11.17
N LEU A 508 1.46 -11.82 10.85
CA LEU A 508 0.15 -11.31 11.26
C LEU A 508 -1.00 -11.95 10.46
N SER A 509 -0.76 -12.33 9.19
CA SER A 509 -1.74 -13.08 8.39
C SER A 509 -1.94 -14.50 8.92
N TYR A 510 -0.85 -15.16 9.34
CA TYR A 510 -0.95 -16.46 9.99
C TYR A 510 -1.78 -16.38 11.27
N ALA A 511 -1.42 -15.45 12.18
CA ALA A 511 -2.13 -15.33 13.47
C ALA A 511 -3.61 -14.99 13.30
N GLU A 512 -3.97 -14.15 12.32
CA GLU A 512 -5.37 -13.83 12.01
C GLU A 512 -6.10 -15.08 11.48
N ALA A 513 -5.52 -15.79 10.53
CA ALA A 513 -6.15 -16.97 9.92
C ALA A 513 -6.27 -18.14 10.90
N ASP A 514 -5.27 -18.36 11.74
CA ASP A 514 -5.24 -19.34 12.83
C ASP A 514 -6.41 -19.12 13.80
N PHE A 515 -6.56 -17.88 14.28
CA PHE A 515 -7.68 -17.51 15.16
C PHE A 515 -9.04 -17.64 14.48
N GLU A 516 -9.18 -17.17 13.25
CA GLU A 516 -10.48 -17.20 12.54
C GLU A 516 -10.91 -18.63 12.17
N TYR A 517 -9.96 -19.55 12.00
CA TYR A 517 -10.24 -20.97 11.75
C TYR A 517 -10.65 -21.71 13.02
N ASP A 518 -9.88 -21.59 14.11
CA ASP A 518 -10.04 -22.39 15.33
C ASP A 518 -10.76 -21.65 16.47
N GLY A 519 -10.98 -20.34 16.37
CA GLY A 519 -11.54 -19.50 17.44
C GLY A 519 -10.58 -19.21 18.59
N THR A 520 -9.36 -19.76 18.52
CA THR A 520 -8.25 -19.56 19.47
C THR A 520 -6.93 -19.47 18.71
N LEU A 521 -5.88 -18.97 19.35
CA LEU A 521 -4.54 -19.01 18.77
C LEU A 521 -3.81 -20.29 19.15
N SER A 522 -3.18 -20.92 18.18
CA SER A 522 -2.19 -21.98 18.41
C SER A 522 -0.91 -21.42 19.03
N ASP A 523 -0.04 -22.29 19.54
CA ASP A 523 1.29 -21.89 20.03
C ASP A 523 2.09 -21.16 18.95
N TYR A 524 1.99 -21.58 17.69
CA TYR A 524 2.65 -20.91 16.58
C TYR A 524 1.99 -19.56 16.23
N GLY A 525 0.67 -19.43 16.38
CA GLY A 525 -0.02 -18.13 16.26
C GLY A 525 0.47 -17.10 17.28
N TYR A 526 0.65 -17.54 18.54
CA TYR A 526 1.30 -16.70 19.56
C TYR A 526 2.76 -16.39 19.23
N GLU A 527 3.52 -17.35 18.72
CA GLU A 527 4.90 -17.11 18.27
C GLU A 527 4.95 -16.03 17.19
N CYS A 528 4.05 -16.07 16.22
CA CYS A 528 3.95 -15.06 15.15
C CYS A 528 3.70 -13.66 15.70
N LEU A 529 2.75 -13.50 16.64
CA LEU A 529 2.52 -12.21 17.31
C LEU A 529 3.76 -11.76 18.09
N ASN A 530 4.39 -12.69 18.82
CA ASN A 530 5.54 -12.38 19.68
C ASN A 530 6.79 -11.97 18.89
N LYS A 531 6.99 -12.49 17.68
CA LYS A 531 8.09 -12.03 16.80
C LYS A 531 7.96 -10.53 16.47
N ILE A 532 6.74 -10.06 16.16
CA ILE A 532 6.47 -8.65 15.87
C ILE A 532 6.66 -7.80 17.14
N ARG A 533 6.10 -8.23 18.25
CA ARG A 533 6.14 -7.52 19.53
C ARG A 533 7.57 -7.40 20.08
N SER A 534 8.32 -8.48 20.08
CA SER A 534 9.71 -8.53 20.58
C SER A 534 10.64 -7.62 19.75
N ARG A 535 10.51 -7.61 18.41
CA ARG A 535 11.26 -6.69 17.54
C ARG A 535 11.05 -5.23 17.96
N CYS A 536 9.84 -4.89 18.39
CA CYS A 536 9.45 -3.55 18.81
C CYS A 536 9.68 -3.28 20.30
N GLY A 537 10.37 -4.18 21.03
CA GLY A 537 10.69 -4.00 22.46
C GLY A 537 9.48 -4.14 23.38
N LEU A 538 8.40 -4.79 22.93
CA LEU A 538 7.24 -5.09 23.76
C LEU A 538 7.39 -6.45 24.47
N PRO A 539 6.77 -6.62 25.64
CA PRO A 539 6.59 -7.93 26.25
C PRO A 539 5.83 -8.89 25.31
N THR A 540 5.99 -10.18 25.50
CA THR A 540 5.20 -11.18 24.78
C THR A 540 3.69 -10.94 25.01
N PHE A 541 2.88 -11.49 24.11
CA PHE A 541 1.42 -11.37 24.22
C PHE A 541 0.92 -11.96 25.56
N GLN A 542 1.43 -13.13 25.93
CA GLN A 542 1.06 -13.81 27.15
C GLN A 542 1.49 -13.04 28.41
N GLU A 543 2.71 -12.48 28.43
CA GLU A 543 3.20 -11.65 29.53
C GLU A 543 2.37 -10.39 29.70
N SER A 544 2.01 -9.71 28.60
CA SER A 544 1.16 -8.53 28.64
C SER A 544 -0.21 -8.85 29.24
N TRP A 545 -0.89 -9.84 28.71
CA TRP A 545 -2.24 -10.19 29.16
C TRP A 545 -2.28 -10.85 30.54
N SER A 546 -1.19 -11.47 31.01
CA SER A 546 -1.09 -11.94 32.39
C SER A 546 -1.25 -10.80 33.41
N ARG A 547 -0.79 -9.57 33.06
CA ARG A 547 -0.95 -8.37 33.88
C ARG A 547 -2.41 -7.86 33.93
N ALA A 548 -3.17 -8.12 32.86
CA ALA A 548 -4.56 -7.71 32.72
C ALA A 548 -5.57 -8.78 33.19
N GLY A 549 -5.09 -9.85 33.85
CA GLY A 549 -5.94 -10.93 34.39
C GLY A 549 -6.13 -12.12 33.48
N GLY A 550 -5.47 -12.17 32.32
CA GLY A 550 -5.49 -13.32 31.39
C GLY A 550 -5.80 -12.92 29.96
N ILE A 551 -5.51 -13.84 29.05
CA ILE A 551 -5.74 -13.65 27.61
C ILE A 551 -7.25 -13.60 27.33
N PRO A 552 -7.75 -12.59 26.60
CA PRO A 552 -9.16 -12.52 26.22
C PRO A 552 -9.51 -13.62 25.20
N SER A 553 -10.80 -13.85 25.00
CA SER A 553 -11.32 -14.82 24.03
C SER A 553 -12.38 -14.17 23.13
N GLY A 554 -12.82 -14.93 22.11
CA GLY A 554 -13.91 -14.53 21.22
C GLY A 554 -13.65 -13.18 20.51
N GLN A 555 -14.68 -12.32 20.46
CA GLN A 555 -14.59 -11.04 19.73
C GLN A 555 -13.46 -10.14 20.25
N LYS A 556 -13.23 -10.10 21.57
CA LYS A 556 -12.15 -9.26 22.13
C LYS A 556 -10.76 -9.71 21.63
N LEU A 557 -10.51 -11.03 21.55
CA LEU A 557 -9.24 -11.53 21.01
C LEU A 557 -9.10 -11.22 19.53
N ARG A 558 -10.18 -11.36 18.74
CA ARG A 558 -10.21 -10.94 17.32
C ARG A 558 -9.82 -9.48 17.17
N ASP A 559 -10.41 -8.60 17.96
CA ASP A 559 -10.16 -7.17 17.89
C ASP A 559 -8.70 -6.83 18.25
N ILE A 560 -8.11 -7.55 19.20
CA ILE A 560 -6.70 -7.39 19.57
C ILE A 560 -5.76 -7.84 18.44
N ILE A 561 -6.04 -8.98 17.79
CA ILE A 561 -5.25 -9.46 16.64
C ILE A 561 -5.32 -8.43 15.49
N ARG A 562 -6.51 -7.94 15.17
CA ARG A 562 -6.72 -6.89 14.17
C ARG A 562 -6.04 -5.57 14.55
N ARG A 563 -6.05 -5.22 15.84
CA ARG A 563 -5.37 -4.03 16.37
C ARG A 563 -3.85 -4.15 16.23
N GLU A 564 -3.25 -5.31 16.55
CA GLU A 564 -1.81 -5.56 16.34
C GLU A 564 -1.41 -5.33 14.87
N ARG A 565 -2.21 -5.89 13.94
CA ARG A 565 -2.02 -5.67 12.50
C ARG A 565 -2.17 -4.19 12.12
N SER A 566 -3.18 -3.51 12.65
CA SER A 566 -3.43 -2.08 12.37
C SER A 566 -2.29 -1.19 12.84
N ILE A 567 -1.74 -1.45 14.04
CA ILE A 567 -0.59 -0.70 14.59
C ILE A 567 0.67 -0.95 13.75
N GLU A 568 0.93 -2.22 13.42
CA GLU A 568 2.12 -2.59 12.67
C GLU A 568 2.15 -1.94 11.26
N PHE A 569 0.99 -1.88 10.59
CA PHE A 569 0.88 -1.33 9.24
C PHE A 569 0.31 0.09 9.17
N LEU A 570 0.28 0.80 10.29
CA LEU A 570 -0.20 2.19 10.32
C LEU A 570 0.52 3.03 9.26
N MET A 571 -0.23 3.79 8.47
CA MET A 571 0.28 4.66 7.40
C MET A 571 1.06 3.92 6.27
N GLU A 572 0.80 2.62 6.06
CA GLU A 572 1.36 1.84 4.94
C GLU A 572 0.34 1.53 3.84
N GLY A 573 -0.87 2.08 3.93
CA GLY A 573 -1.95 1.82 2.97
C GLY A 573 -2.68 0.48 3.16
N ARG A 574 -2.25 -0.37 4.11
CA ARG A 574 -2.92 -1.66 4.37
C ARG A 574 -4.28 -1.50 5.02
N ARG A 575 -4.44 -0.49 5.86
CA ARG A 575 -5.70 -0.22 6.57
C ARG A 575 -6.88 -0.01 5.64
N PHE A 576 -6.66 0.60 4.46
CA PHE A 576 -7.68 0.76 3.42
C PHE A 576 -8.33 -0.57 3.03
N HIS A 577 -7.51 -1.61 2.82
CA HIS A 577 -7.97 -2.94 2.45
C HIS A 577 -8.50 -3.72 3.66
N ASP A 578 -7.83 -3.63 4.80
CA ASP A 578 -8.17 -4.40 6.00
C ASP A 578 -9.57 -4.07 6.53
N ILE A 579 -9.95 -2.79 6.66
CA ILE A 579 -11.30 -2.41 7.13
C ILE A 579 -12.41 -2.84 6.15
N ARG A 580 -12.08 -2.93 4.86
CA ARG A 580 -13.02 -3.42 3.84
C ARG A 580 -13.18 -4.93 3.92
N ARG A 581 -12.08 -5.68 3.88
CA ARG A 581 -12.16 -7.14 3.95
C ARG A 581 -12.77 -7.65 5.26
N TRP A 582 -12.61 -6.92 6.37
CA TRP A 582 -13.25 -7.21 7.66
C TRP A 582 -14.73 -6.79 7.73
N LYS A 583 -15.26 -6.12 6.71
CA LYS A 583 -16.64 -5.59 6.65
C LYS A 583 -16.94 -4.51 7.69
N ILE A 584 -15.96 -3.75 8.15
CA ILE A 584 -16.10 -2.69 9.16
C ILE A 584 -15.84 -1.29 8.57
N ALA A 585 -15.69 -1.17 7.26
CA ALA A 585 -15.29 0.10 6.64
C ALA A 585 -16.33 1.21 6.87
N GLU A 586 -17.63 0.91 6.87
CA GLU A 586 -18.66 1.91 7.15
C GLU A 586 -18.57 2.43 8.58
N GLU A 587 -18.37 1.54 9.55
CA GLU A 587 -18.18 1.88 10.96
C GLU A 587 -16.96 2.78 11.18
N CYS A 588 -15.85 2.46 10.51
CA CYS A 588 -14.59 3.19 10.63
C CYS A 588 -14.59 4.54 9.90
N LEU A 589 -15.31 4.66 8.77
CA LEU A 589 -15.17 5.80 7.85
C LEU A 589 -16.32 6.81 7.92
N ARG A 590 -17.48 6.46 8.48
CA ARG A 590 -18.62 7.39 8.65
C ARG A 590 -18.43 8.43 9.75
N PRO A 591 -17.82 8.10 10.90
CA PRO A 591 -17.62 9.11 11.94
C PRO A 591 -16.74 10.26 11.44
N ILE A 592 -17.06 11.48 11.87
CA ILE A 592 -16.19 12.63 11.64
C ILE A 592 -14.92 12.43 12.47
N PRO A 593 -13.73 12.43 11.85
CA PRO A 593 -12.48 12.28 12.59
C PRO A 593 -12.29 13.38 13.62
N LYS A 594 -11.67 13.03 14.74
CA LYS A 594 -11.32 13.99 15.79
C LYS A 594 -9.98 14.65 15.52
N ALA A 595 -9.82 15.84 16.05
CA ALA A 595 -8.59 16.62 16.06
C ALA A 595 -8.38 17.25 17.42
N TRP A 596 -7.13 17.55 17.77
CA TRP A 596 -6.88 18.57 18.79
C TRP A 596 -7.42 19.91 18.32
N ASN A 597 -7.85 20.76 19.24
CA ASN A 597 -8.27 22.12 18.89
C ASN A 597 -7.05 22.96 18.49
N ILE A 598 -6.66 22.86 17.20
CA ILE A 598 -5.49 23.55 16.65
C ILE A 598 -5.59 25.08 16.73
N GLU A 599 -6.78 25.64 16.95
CA GLU A 599 -6.98 27.08 17.20
C GLU A 599 -6.66 27.49 18.65
N GLY A 600 -6.37 26.53 19.53
CA GLY A 600 -5.99 26.77 20.92
C GLY A 600 -4.56 27.30 21.05
N ASP A 601 -4.39 28.40 21.76
CA ASP A 601 -3.12 29.09 22.04
C ASP A 601 -2.54 28.75 23.43
N THR A 602 -3.28 28.00 24.24
CA THR A 602 -2.86 27.50 25.55
C THR A 602 -3.12 26.00 25.66
N PRO A 603 -2.44 25.28 26.59
CA PRO A 603 -2.68 23.84 26.77
C PRO A 603 -4.17 23.51 27.01
N GLU A 604 -4.85 24.29 27.83
CA GLU A 604 -6.26 24.05 28.19
C GLU A 604 -7.22 24.25 27.02
N LYS A 605 -6.83 25.05 26.03
CA LYS A 605 -7.59 25.23 24.78
C LYS A 605 -7.19 24.24 23.72
N PHE A 606 -5.89 23.93 23.58
CA PHE A 606 -5.37 23.02 22.57
C PHE A 606 -5.77 21.57 22.84
N TYR A 607 -5.57 21.06 24.06
CA TYR A 607 -5.87 19.67 24.41
C TYR A 607 -7.37 19.42 24.63
N LYS A 608 -8.17 19.82 23.65
CA LYS A 608 -9.59 19.48 23.54
C LYS A 608 -9.81 18.79 22.20
N LEU A 609 -10.41 17.61 22.25
CA LEU A 609 -10.83 16.94 21.02
C LEU A 609 -12.06 17.64 20.45
N VAL A 610 -11.97 18.01 19.20
CA VAL A 610 -13.03 18.63 18.41
C VAL A 610 -13.24 17.84 17.12
N ASP A 611 -14.41 17.96 16.50
CA ASP A 611 -14.65 17.41 15.18
C ASP A 611 -13.82 18.16 14.13
N MET A 612 -13.23 17.43 13.19
CA MET A 612 -12.51 18.04 12.09
C MET A 612 -13.51 18.67 11.11
N LYS A 613 -13.43 19.99 10.94
CA LYS A 613 -14.33 20.75 10.06
C LYS A 613 -14.26 20.34 8.60
N GLU A 614 -13.11 19.85 8.16
CA GLU A 614 -12.84 19.55 6.76
C GLU A 614 -13.37 18.21 6.29
N ASN A 615 -13.77 17.34 7.21
CA ASN A 615 -14.17 15.97 6.92
C ASN A 615 -15.65 15.68 7.17
N ASP A 616 -16.44 16.70 7.39
CA ASP A 616 -17.89 16.59 7.45
C ASP A 616 -18.53 16.10 6.15
N THR A 617 -17.76 16.13 5.05
CA THR A 617 -18.18 15.62 3.73
C THR A 617 -17.76 14.17 3.47
N ARG A 618 -17.10 13.48 4.42
CA ARG A 618 -16.70 12.08 4.24
C ARG A 618 -17.95 11.19 4.13
N ILE A 619 -18.02 10.41 3.05
CA ILE A 619 -19.20 9.61 2.70
C ILE A 619 -18.77 8.16 2.46
N PHE A 620 -19.35 7.25 3.22
CA PHE A 620 -19.26 5.82 2.95
C PHE A 620 -20.65 5.20 2.86
N THR A 621 -20.92 4.49 1.79
CA THR A 621 -22.22 3.82 1.54
C THR A 621 -21.98 2.35 1.24
N THR A 622 -22.57 1.47 2.03
CA THR A 622 -22.56 0.02 1.84
C THR A 622 -23.66 -0.38 0.85
N PRO A 623 -23.40 -1.32 -0.07
CA PRO A 623 -22.13 -1.98 -0.37
C PRO A 623 -21.23 -1.22 -1.37
N LYS A 624 -21.68 -0.07 -1.88
CA LYS A 624 -21.09 0.68 -2.99
C LYS A 624 -19.57 0.90 -2.84
N HIS A 625 -19.12 1.42 -1.69
CA HIS A 625 -17.73 1.88 -1.50
C HIS A 625 -16.77 0.78 -1.02
N TYR A 626 -17.20 -0.48 -1.03
CA TYR A 626 -16.30 -1.60 -0.80
C TYR A 626 -15.41 -1.88 -2.00
N TRP A 627 -15.91 -1.62 -3.22
CA TRP A 627 -15.13 -1.71 -4.46
C TRP A 627 -15.27 -0.45 -5.31
N LEU A 628 -14.38 -0.29 -6.29
CA LEU A 628 -14.43 0.80 -7.26
C LEU A 628 -15.50 0.52 -8.33
N ALA A 629 -15.99 1.59 -8.94
CA ALA A 629 -16.86 1.50 -10.11
C ALA A 629 -16.11 0.99 -11.34
N ILE A 630 -16.71 0.08 -12.10
CA ILE A 630 -16.24 -0.21 -13.46
C ILE A 630 -16.63 0.97 -14.35
N PRO A 631 -15.68 1.55 -15.14
CA PRO A 631 -15.98 2.68 -16.02
C PRO A 631 -17.09 2.35 -17.04
N ASN A 632 -18.03 3.25 -17.26
CA ASN A 632 -19.08 3.07 -18.26
C ASN A 632 -18.51 2.82 -19.67
N SER A 633 -17.35 3.38 -19.98
CA SER A 633 -16.66 3.10 -21.25
C SER A 633 -16.38 1.61 -21.42
N GLN A 634 -16.03 0.89 -20.35
CA GLN A 634 -15.75 -0.53 -20.39
C GLN A 634 -17.03 -1.37 -20.46
N LEU A 635 -18.09 -0.97 -19.73
CA LEU A 635 -19.40 -1.60 -19.82
C LEU A 635 -20.01 -1.48 -21.22
N ASN A 636 -19.76 -0.36 -21.91
CA ASN A 636 -20.23 -0.14 -23.28
C ASN A 636 -19.46 -0.97 -24.32
N ILE A 637 -18.15 -1.21 -24.09
CA ILE A 637 -17.32 -2.03 -24.96
C ILE A 637 -17.63 -3.51 -24.78
N ASN A 638 -17.72 -3.96 -23.52
CA ASN A 638 -18.05 -5.34 -23.19
C ASN A 638 -19.45 -5.43 -22.59
N GLY A 639 -20.42 -5.72 -23.44
CA GLY A 639 -21.83 -5.83 -23.05
C GLY A 639 -22.17 -6.98 -22.10
N GLN A 640 -21.22 -7.89 -21.79
CA GLN A 640 -21.42 -8.94 -20.79
C GLN A 640 -21.09 -8.49 -19.37
N LEU A 641 -20.38 -7.38 -19.22
CA LEU A 641 -20.05 -6.88 -17.88
C LEU A 641 -21.29 -6.43 -17.12
N VAL A 642 -21.26 -6.64 -15.82
CA VAL A 642 -22.18 -6.09 -14.83
C VAL A 642 -21.42 -5.16 -13.89
N GLN A 643 -22.07 -4.09 -13.43
CA GLN A 643 -21.48 -3.11 -12.53
C GLN A 643 -21.38 -3.65 -11.10
N ASN A 644 -20.49 -3.09 -10.29
CA ASN A 644 -20.45 -3.36 -8.86
C ASN A 644 -21.70 -2.82 -8.15
N PRO A 645 -22.19 -3.52 -7.10
CA PRO A 645 -23.40 -3.12 -6.40
C PRO A 645 -23.36 -1.70 -5.84
N GLY A 646 -24.44 -0.96 -6.03
CA GLY A 646 -24.60 0.41 -5.54
C GLY A 646 -24.17 1.53 -6.51
N TYR A 647 -23.64 1.17 -7.72
CA TYR A 647 -23.30 2.12 -8.77
C TYR A 647 -24.32 2.18 -9.88
#